data_544db8745407d56cb6f60cf9da74cf3d
#
_entry.id   544db8745407d56cb6f60cf9da74cf3d
#
_cell.length_a   1.000
_cell.length_b   1.000
_cell.length_c   1.000
_cell.angle_alpha   90.00
_cell.angle_beta   90.00
_cell.angle_gamma   90.00
#
_symmetry.space_group_name_H-M   'P 1'
#
loop_
_entity.id
_entity.type
_entity.pdbx_description
1 polymer ?
#
loop_
_entity_poly.entity_id
_entity_poly.type
_entity_poly.pdbx_seq_one_letter_code
_entity_poly.pdbx_strand_id
1 'polypeptide(L)'
;RGDIFTLPAKSGITYNLTNSSNANDRNPQWSPDGKWIAYISDKNGEFNIWLRDAFTGEEKMLTKDLKTYIFDLKWAPDSRSILWSEKKNTLNLTQVSDGKTEVIASSGVGPINSFNWSQDSRYITYIQPGKEMDNIIIYDRNSKEKHQMTDGWYNVSSPNFSKDGKYLVFVSARTFNPTYSSTEWNHVYNNMNKIYILPLTQDATIPFAPENDNPKAPQQTPPTRETKKSEATKEHPKNEYDYTNIANRIIELPVSAGNYHDLHMIGNQVYFNRYGNTSIYNLKDRKETDLNSRIMFGPGYEKAIAQSGRAFQVIDIPSAPVSVNHPISTSDLKKYIDYHQEWMQIYNESWRQMRDFFYAKNMHGVDWQGVYEKYKVLIPHVNHRTDLTYVIGEMIGELSVGHAYSANGEHPTPARIPMGLLGARFKKDPSGYFKVTKIIEGANWNEATRSPLTMPGVEVKEGHYILAINGKSLKETENLFSELIGKAGKTVELTVNTRPETAGARQVLVTPLSDESQLYYYNWVQNNIRKVSEATNGEVGYIHIPDMGVDGLNEFVKHYYPQLGKKALIIDDRGNGGGNVSPMITERLMRTPHFYTMHTNQTSGSVSPVGTFLGPKVLLVNEYSASDGDLFPYRFKFNKLGTVIGHRTWGGVVGYSGTIPVVDGGSIVTPSYAPFAADGSGFIIEGHGVDPDILLENDPYLEFNGEDQQLNKAIEVILEKLKTEKKEVPAIPEFPVK
;
A
#
# COMPACT_ATOMS: atom_id res chain seq x y z
N ARG A 1 12.46 -4.83 17.70
CA ARG A 1 13.11 -6.12 17.59
C ARG A 1 12.62 -7.13 18.64
N GLY A 2 11.33 -7.45 18.64
CA GLY A 2 10.79 -8.58 19.35
C GLY A 2 10.88 -8.56 20.87
N ASP A 3 11.28 -7.47 21.50
CA ASP A 3 11.30 -7.34 22.95
C ASP A 3 10.32 -6.28 23.45
N ILE A 4 9.81 -6.48 24.65
CA ILE A 4 8.90 -5.57 25.33
C ILE A 4 9.67 -4.80 26.40
N PHE A 5 9.53 -3.47 26.35
CA PHE A 5 10.14 -2.55 27.33
C PHE A 5 9.07 -1.80 28.11
N THR A 6 9.39 -1.48 29.37
CA THR A 6 8.70 -0.47 30.15
C THR A 6 9.57 0.76 30.33
N LEU A 7 8.98 1.93 30.12
CA LEU A 7 9.64 3.22 30.26
C LEU A 7 8.95 4.02 31.34
N PRO A 8 9.69 4.73 32.20
CA PRO A 8 9.09 5.59 33.21
C PRO A 8 8.47 6.83 32.55
N ALA A 9 7.27 7.22 32.97
CA ALA A 9 6.59 8.40 32.45
C ALA A 9 7.27 9.74 32.79
N LYS A 10 8.01 9.81 33.90
CA LYS A 10 8.71 11.01 34.37
C LYS A 10 10.17 10.74 34.78
N SER A 11 10.38 9.83 35.72
CA SER A 11 11.70 9.47 36.22
C SER A 11 11.69 8.02 36.68
N GLY A 12 12.78 7.32 36.46
CA GLY A 12 12.92 5.90 36.78
C GLY A 12 13.85 5.18 35.82
N ILE A 13 13.76 3.87 35.78
CA ILE A 13 14.64 2.99 34.99
C ILE A 13 13.82 2.37 33.86
N THR A 14 14.40 2.32 32.67
CA THR A 14 13.88 1.55 31.54
C THR A 14 14.23 0.06 31.74
N TYR A 15 13.24 -0.82 31.68
CA TYR A 15 13.44 -2.27 31.79
C TYR A 15 13.09 -2.96 30.47
N ASN A 16 13.98 -3.84 30.00
CA ASN A 16 13.62 -4.84 29.01
C ASN A 16 12.94 -6.00 29.75
N LEU A 17 11.66 -6.22 29.49
CA LEU A 17 10.86 -7.19 30.24
C LEU A 17 11.04 -8.62 29.75
N THR A 18 11.24 -8.82 28.46
CA THR A 18 11.29 -10.16 27.85
C THR A 18 12.72 -10.61 27.57
N ASN A 19 13.59 -9.71 27.15
CA ASN A 19 15.04 -9.87 26.98
C ASN A 19 15.41 -11.19 26.27
N SER A 20 14.78 -11.47 25.13
CA SER A 20 14.95 -12.72 24.38
C SER A 20 15.42 -12.46 22.95
N SER A 21 16.39 -13.25 22.45
CA SER A 21 16.80 -13.22 21.04
C SER A 21 16.04 -14.25 20.18
N ASN A 22 15.38 -15.20 20.81
CA ASN A 22 14.75 -16.37 20.17
C ASN A 22 13.22 -16.27 20.08
N ALA A 23 12.64 -15.10 20.33
CA ALA A 23 11.19 -14.89 20.27
C ALA A 23 10.84 -13.54 19.65
N ASN A 24 9.65 -13.48 19.06
CA ASN A 24 9.02 -12.25 18.59
C ASN A 24 7.88 -11.87 19.54
N ASP A 25 8.21 -11.07 20.57
CA ASP A 25 7.26 -10.56 21.56
C ASP A 25 6.66 -9.26 21.06
N ARG A 26 5.34 -9.19 20.90
CA ARG A 26 4.66 -8.06 20.27
C ARG A 26 3.29 -7.75 20.87
N ASN A 27 2.72 -6.61 20.51
CA ASN A 27 1.41 -6.12 20.93
C ASN A 27 1.23 -6.11 22.46
N PRO A 28 2.16 -5.54 23.26
CA PRO A 28 2.00 -5.51 24.71
C PRO A 28 0.86 -4.61 25.14
N GLN A 29 0.04 -5.06 26.09
CA GLN A 29 -1.04 -4.27 26.68
C GLN A 29 -1.11 -4.49 28.19
N TRP A 30 -1.15 -3.39 28.94
CA TRP A 30 -1.44 -3.43 30.36
C TRP A 30 -2.89 -3.82 30.60
N SER A 31 -3.14 -4.66 31.60
CA SER A 31 -4.49 -4.84 32.13
C SER A 31 -4.97 -3.54 32.75
N PRO A 32 -6.28 -3.20 32.67
CA PRO A 32 -6.82 -1.97 33.27
C PRO A 32 -6.57 -1.83 34.78
N ASP A 33 -6.45 -2.93 35.51
CA ASP A 33 -6.12 -2.94 36.94
C ASP A 33 -4.60 -2.84 37.24
N GLY A 34 -3.77 -2.79 36.19
CA GLY A 34 -2.32 -2.63 36.28
C GLY A 34 -1.56 -3.86 36.78
N LYS A 35 -2.20 -5.04 36.93
CA LYS A 35 -1.55 -6.24 37.46
C LYS A 35 -0.80 -7.04 36.43
N TRP A 36 -1.27 -7.04 35.18
CA TRP A 36 -0.76 -7.88 34.12
C TRP A 36 -0.34 -7.07 32.89
N ILE A 37 0.68 -7.57 32.21
CA ILE A 37 1.00 -7.19 30.84
C ILE A 37 0.67 -8.40 29.95
N ALA A 38 -0.31 -8.28 29.07
CA ALA A 38 -0.58 -9.28 28.04
C ALA A 38 0.25 -8.97 26.79
N TYR A 39 0.77 -9.99 26.14
CA TYR A 39 1.50 -9.84 24.88
C TYR A 39 1.43 -11.13 24.07
N ILE A 40 1.74 -11.03 22.79
CA ILE A 40 1.82 -12.15 21.85
C ILE A 40 3.28 -12.56 21.75
N SER A 41 3.57 -13.87 21.91
CA SER A 41 4.93 -14.39 21.82
C SER A 41 4.95 -15.77 21.20
N ASP A 42 5.99 -16.08 20.44
CA ASP A 42 6.27 -17.39 19.85
C ASP A 42 7.40 -18.16 20.58
N LYS A 43 7.75 -17.75 21.79
CA LYS A 43 8.87 -18.34 22.57
C LYS A 43 8.73 -19.83 22.88
N ASN A 44 7.54 -20.40 22.72
CA ASN A 44 7.28 -21.85 22.84
C ASN A 44 7.09 -22.54 21.49
N GLY A 45 7.46 -21.87 20.36
CA GLY A 45 7.39 -22.40 19.00
C GLY A 45 6.20 -21.92 18.17
N GLU A 46 5.08 -21.57 18.80
CA GLU A 46 3.86 -21.01 18.14
C GLU A 46 3.43 -19.73 18.83
N PHE A 47 2.76 -18.84 18.08
CA PHE A 47 2.22 -17.62 18.68
C PHE A 47 1.11 -17.97 19.68
N ASN A 48 1.31 -17.52 20.91
CA ASN A 48 0.34 -17.60 22.00
C ASN A 48 0.23 -16.25 22.71
N ILE A 49 -0.86 -16.06 23.46
CA ILE A 49 -1.02 -14.93 24.36
C ILE A 49 -0.39 -15.29 25.69
N TRP A 50 0.53 -14.46 26.15
CA TRP A 50 1.23 -14.58 27.41
C TRP A 50 0.83 -13.48 28.36
N LEU A 51 0.81 -13.77 29.63
CA LEU A 51 0.61 -12.81 30.72
C LEU A 51 1.86 -12.75 31.57
N ARG A 52 2.36 -11.55 31.80
CA ARG A 52 3.44 -11.26 32.75
C ARG A 52 2.87 -10.47 33.91
N ASP A 53 3.10 -10.95 35.12
CA ASP A 53 2.77 -10.20 36.35
C ASP A 53 3.65 -8.93 36.41
N ALA A 54 3.03 -7.79 36.58
CA ALA A 54 3.68 -6.47 36.52
C ALA A 54 4.64 -6.23 37.70
N PHE A 55 4.45 -6.94 38.82
CA PHE A 55 5.20 -6.74 40.07
C PHE A 55 6.23 -7.85 40.31
N THR A 56 5.84 -9.12 40.15
CA THR A 56 6.73 -10.24 40.37
C THR A 56 7.57 -10.63 39.17
N GLY A 57 7.09 -10.27 37.96
CA GLY A 57 7.69 -10.65 36.69
C GLY A 57 7.40 -12.08 36.27
N GLU A 58 6.59 -12.82 37.04
CA GLU A 58 6.19 -14.18 36.68
C GLU A 58 5.38 -14.20 35.38
N GLU A 59 5.63 -15.20 34.53
CA GLU A 59 4.96 -15.33 33.24
C GLU A 59 4.13 -16.61 33.18
N LYS A 60 2.96 -16.51 32.56
CA LYS A 60 2.13 -17.66 32.25
C LYS A 60 1.59 -17.59 30.83
N MET A 61 1.58 -18.72 30.16
CA MET A 61 0.94 -18.88 28.86
C MET A 61 -0.58 -18.96 29.06
N LEU A 62 -1.33 -17.99 28.50
CA LEU A 62 -2.78 -17.92 28.64
C LEU A 62 -3.50 -18.82 27.63
N THR A 63 -3.06 -18.80 26.37
CA THR A 63 -3.59 -19.67 25.31
C THR A 63 -2.60 -20.78 25.01
N LYS A 64 -3.08 -21.94 24.55
CA LYS A 64 -2.22 -23.11 24.28
C LYS A 64 -2.56 -23.73 22.94
N ASP A 65 -1.56 -24.38 22.34
CA ASP A 65 -1.70 -25.18 21.12
C ASP A 65 -2.32 -24.43 19.92
N LEU A 66 -2.15 -23.10 19.88
CA LEU A 66 -2.58 -22.30 18.74
C LEU A 66 -1.60 -22.55 17.58
N LYS A 67 -2.15 -22.92 16.42
CA LYS A 67 -1.43 -23.02 15.15
C LYS A 67 -2.02 -22.01 14.19
N THR A 68 -1.72 -20.73 14.45
CA THR A 68 -2.29 -19.60 13.73
C THR A 68 -1.54 -18.32 14.04
N TYR A 69 -1.63 -17.34 13.14
CA TYR A 69 -1.13 -16.00 13.38
C TYR A 69 -2.19 -15.18 14.14
N ILE A 70 -1.82 -14.63 15.29
CA ILE A 70 -2.67 -13.72 16.09
C ILE A 70 -2.43 -12.30 15.60
N PHE A 71 -3.48 -11.56 15.20
CA PHE A 71 -3.33 -10.20 14.72
C PHE A 71 -3.26 -9.17 15.84
N ASP A 72 -4.25 -9.18 16.74
CA ASP A 72 -4.36 -8.18 17.80
C ASP A 72 -5.09 -8.76 19.02
N LEU A 73 -4.92 -8.11 20.18
CA LEU A 73 -5.60 -8.43 21.42
C LEU A 73 -6.06 -7.16 22.14
N LYS A 74 -7.16 -7.25 22.92
CA LYS A 74 -7.66 -6.16 23.76
C LYS A 74 -8.20 -6.69 25.10
N TRP A 75 -7.75 -6.08 26.18
CA TRP A 75 -8.28 -6.35 27.49
C TRP A 75 -9.74 -5.90 27.62
N ALA A 76 -10.54 -6.69 28.33
CA ALA A 76 -11.80 -6.21 28.86
C ALA A 76 -11.53 -5.17 29.96
N PRO A 77 -12.34 -4.10 30.10
CA PRO A 77 -12.16 -3.08 31.13
C PRO A 77 -12.14 -3.63 32.57
N ASP A 78 -12.79 -4.78 32.84
CA ASP A 78 -12.79 -5.47 34.12
C ASP A 78 -11.53 -6.31 34.40
N SER A 79 -10.57 -6.36 33.48
CA SER A 79 -9.32 -7.14 33.56
C SER A 79 -9.50 -8.66 33.65
N ARG A 80 -10.70 -9.19 33.37
CA ARG A 80 -11.02 -10.62 33.52
C ARG A 80 -10.94 -11.43 32.25
N SER A 81 -10.95 -10.76 31.10
CA SER A 81 -10.98 -11.40 29.77
C SER A 81 -10.13 -10.65 28.76
N ILE A 82 -9.65 -11.36 27.75
CA ILE A 82 -8.95 -10.82 26.57
C ILE A 82 -9.72 -11.21 25.31
N LEU A 83 -10.03 -10.20 24.48
CA LEU A 83 -10.59 -10.36 23.16
C LEU A 83 -9.44 -10.32 22.15
N TRP A 84 -9.41 -11.25 21.17
CA TRP A 84 -8.32 -11.33 20.20
C TRP A 84 -8.78 -11.92 18.86
N SER A 85 -8.08 -11.55 17.78
CA SER A 85 -8.35 -12.00 16.42
C SER A 85 -7.18 -12.76 15.82
N GLU A 86 -7.48 -13.66 14.89
CA GLU A 86 -6.52 -14.56 14.28
C GLU A 86 -6.75 -14.78 12.78
N LYS A 87 -5.76 -15.39 12.12
CA LYS A 87 -5.77 -15.68 10.68
C LYS A 87 -6.88 -16.64 10.23
N LYS A 88 -7.42 -17.47 11.12
CA LYS A 88 -8.60 -18.32 10.83
C LYS A 88 -9.90 -17.53 10.71
N ASN A 89 -9.81 -16.20 10.70
CA ASN A 89 -10.94 -15.26 10.60
C ASN A 89 -11.94 -15.40 11.74
N THR A 90 -11.45 -15.67 12.94
CA THR A 90 -12.26 -15.70 14.17
C THR A 90 -11.94 -14.57 15.11
N LEU A 91 -12.95 -14.12 15.85
CA LEU A 91 -12.83 -13.26 17.01
C LEU A 91 -13.05 -14.11 18.25
N ASN A 92 -12.08 -14.14 19.14
CA ASN A 92 -12.00 -15.07 20.27
C ASN A 92 -12.01 -14.29 21.59
N LEU A 93 -12.63 -14.87 22.61
CA LEU A 93 -12.66 -14.35 23.98
C LEU A 93 -12.05 -15.38 24.91
N THR A 94 -10.96 -15.01 25.61
CA THR A 94 -10.27 -15.87 26.56
C THR A 94 -10.41 -15.33 27.98
N GLN A 95 -10.81 -16.20 28.93
CA GLN A 95 -10.87 -15.87 30.35
C GLN A 95 -9.45 -15.93 30.96
N VAL A 96 -9.10 -14.92 31.76
CA VAL A 96 -7.77 -14.79 32.37
C VAL A 96 -7.55 -15.79 33.50
N SER A 97 -8.65 -16.20 34.17
CA SER A 97 -8.60 -17.10 35.34
C SER A 97 -8.16 -18.53 34.98
N ASP A 98 -8.69 -19.08 33.89
CA ASP A 98 -8.55 -20.48 33.51
C ASP A 98 -8.04 -20.72 32.09
N GLY A 99 -7.89 -19.64 31.27
CA GLY A 99 -7.47 -19.72 29.89
C GLY A 99 -8.54 -20.27 28.93
N LYS A 100 -9.80 -20.45 29.40
CA LYS A 100 -10.88 -20.95 28.56
C LYS A 100 -11.22 -19.94 27.47
N THR A 101 -11.21 -20.40 26.22
CA THR A 101 -11.47 -19.58 25.03
C THR A 101 -12.82 -19.99 24.42
N GLU A 102 -13.62 -18.99 24.05
CA GLU A 102 -14.81 -19.14 23.22
C GLU A 102 -14.71 -18.29 21.95
N VAL A 103 -15.28 -18.79 20.84
CA VAL A 103 -15.36 -18.07 19.57
C VAL A 103 -16.59 -17.17 19.62
N ILE A 104 -16.38 -15.84 19.56
CA ILE A 104 -17.46 -14.84 19.52
C ILE A 104 -18.03 -14.70 18.12
N ALA A 105 -17.15 -14.66 17.11
CA ALA A 105 -17.55 -14.50 15.72
C ALA A 105 -16.58 -15.22 14.79
N SER A 106 -17.08 -15.56 13.60
CA SER A 106 -16.29 -16.09 12.49
C SER A 106 -16.72 -15.44 11.18
N SER A 107 -15.81 -15.41 10.21
CA SER A 107 -16.08 -14.87 8.88
C SER A 107 -15.55 -15.80 7.79
N GLY A 108 -16.35 -16.00 6.75
CA GLY A 108 -15.93 -16.71 5.53
C GLY A 108 -15.32 -15.78 4.46
N VAL A 109 -15.29 -14.46 4.71
CA VAL A 109 -14.85 -13.45 3.75
C VAL A 109 -13.44 -12.94 4.06
N GLY A 110 -13.17 -12.61 5.31
CA GLY A 110 -11.89 -12.03 5.73
C GLY A 110 -11.73 -11.92 7.24
N PRO A 111 -10.58 -11.45 7.74
CA PRO A 111 -10.30 -11.39 9.17
C PRO A 111 -11.15 -10.31 9.88
N ILE A 112 -11.52 -10.61 11.12
CA ILE A 112 -12.23 -9.67 12.01
C ILE A 112 -11.18 -8.87 12.81
N ASN A 113 -10.70 -7.76 12.27
CA ASN A 113 -9.57 -7.00 12.82
C ASN A 113 -9.96 -5.72 13.57
N SER A 114 -11.23 -5.30 13.52
CA SER A 114 -11.71 -4.09 14.19
C SER A 114 -12.76 -4.46 15.22
N PHE A 115 -12.39 -4.38 16.49
CA PHE A 115 -13.25 -4.75 17.62
C PHE A 115 -12.92 -3.93 18.86
N ASN A 116 -13.92 -3.67 19.71
CA ASN A 116 -13.76 -2.88 20.94
C ASN A 116 -14.74 -3.33 22.05
N TRP A 117 -14.44 -2.96 23.28
CA TRP A 117 -15.25 -3.19 24.47
C TRP A 117 -16.09 -1.98 24.87
N SER A 118 -17.29 -2.21 25.40
CA SER A 118 -17.97 -1.23 26.24
C SER A 118 -17.26 -1.12 27.60
N GLN A 119 -17.36 0.04 28.26
CA GLN A 119 -16.66 0.30 29.52
C GLN A 119 -17.13 -0.59 30.69
N ASP A 120 -18.35 -1.13 30.61
CA ASP A 120 -18.90 -2.08 31.59
C ASP A 120 -18.51 -3.54 31.31
N SER A 121 -17.69 -3.79 30.30
CA SER A 121 -17.24 -5.13 29.87
C SER A 121 -18.38 -6.08 29.42
N ARG A 122 -19.59 -5.57 29.24
CA ARG A 122 -20.75 -6.38 28.82
C ARG A 122 -20.83 -6.54 27.30
N TYR A 123 -20.61 -5.46 26.56
CA TYR A 123 -20.81 -5.46 25.10
C TYR A 123 -19.46 -5.43 24.37
N ILE A 124 -19.45 -6.13 23.24
CA ILE A 124 -18.34 -6.14 22.29
C ILE A 124 -18.89 -5.63 20.95
N THR A 125 -18.27 -4.60 20.39
CA THR A 125 -18.52 -4.20 19.01
C THR A 125 -17.40 -4.72 18.10
N TYR A 126 -17.77 -5.14 16.89
CA TYR A 126 -16.80 -5.55 15.87
C TYR A 126 -17.35 -5.33 14.46
N ILE A 127 -16.41 -5.29 13.49
CA ILE A 127 -16.75 -5.31 12.07
C ILE A 127 -16.89 -6.76 11.62
N GLN A 128 -18.07 -7.12 11.13
CA GLN A 128 -18.33 -8.38 10.43
C GLN A 128 -18.05 -8.16 8.95
N PRO A 129 -16.99 -8.77 8.37
CA PRO A 129 -16.72 -8.66 6.94
C PRO A 129 -17.86 -9.21 6.09
N GLY A 130 -18.30 -8.45 5.11
CA GLY A 130 -19.27 -8.84 4.09
C GLY A 130 -18.61 -9.01 2.72
N LYS A 131 -19.28 -9.68 1.78
CA LYS A 131 -18.79 -9.80 0.40
C LYS A 131 -18.67 -8.43 -0.27
N GLU A 132 -19.67 -7.60 -0.12
CA GLU A 132 -19.78 -6.30 -0.76
C GLU A 132 -19.53 -5.17 0.24
N MET A 133 -20.20 -5.22 1.39
CA MET A 133 -20.13 -4.19 2.42
C MET A 133 -20.00 -4.81 3.79
N ASP A 134 -19.17 -4.20 4.62
CA ASP A 134 -18.96 -4.58 6.01
C ASP A 134 -20.10 -4.07 6.90
N ASN A 135 -20.35 -4.78 8.00
CA ASN A 135 -21.36 -4.40 8.98
C ASN A 135 -20.80 -4.28 10.39
N ILE A 136 -21.38 -3.37 11.17
CA ILE A 136 -21.09 -3.26 12.59
C ILE A 136 -22.05 -4.16 13.37
N ILE A 137 -21.45 -5.00 14.21
CA ILE A 137 -22.19 -5.87 15.13
C ILE A 137 -21.88 -5.46 16.57
N ILE A 138 -22.90 -5.54 17.44
CA ILE A 138 -22.74 -5.54 18.88
C ILE A 138 -23.13 -6.93 19.40
N TYR A 139 -22.24 -7.55 20.17
CA TYR A 139 -22.45 -8.79 20.88
C TYR A 139 -22.65 -8.51 22.37
N ASP A 140 -23.78 -8.99 22.95
CA ASP A 140 -24.02 -8.95 24.39
C ASP A 140 -23.53 -10.25 25.03
N ARG A 141 -22.55 -10.16 25.92
CA ARG A 141 -21.98 -11.32 26.62
C ARG A 141 -22.98 -12.00 27.56
N ASN A 142 -23.97 -11.31 28.07
CA ASN A 142 -24.95 -11.86 29.00
C ASN A 142 -26.01 -12.70 28.28
N SER A 143 -26.62 -12.15 27.24
CA SER A 143 -27.63 -12.88 26.45
C SER A 143 -27.02 -13.78 25.36
N LYS A 144 -25.74 -13.52 24.98
CA LYS A 144 -25.03 -14.13 23.83
C LYS A 144 -25.67 -13.79 22.48
N GLU A 145 -26.47 -12.75 22.41
CA GLU A 145 -27.11 -12.28 21.19
C GLU A 145 -26.20 -11.33 20.41
N LYS A 146 -26.39 -11.33 19.10
CA LYS A 146 -25.70 -10.44 18.16
C LYS A 146 -26.72 -9.52 17.51
N HIS A 147 -26.45 -8.23 17.57
CA HIS A 147 -27.31 -7.21 16.97
C HIS A 147 -26.53 -6.45 15.89
N GLN A 148 -27.11 -6.36 14.70
CA GLN A 148 -26.54 -5.61 13.60
C GLN A 148 -26.92 -4.14 13.70
N MET A 149 -25.90 -3.25 13.68
CA MET A 149 -26.09 -1.81 13.86
C MET A 149 -26.26 -1.04 12.56
N THR A 150 -25.82 -1.62 11.44
CA THR A 150 -25.85 -1.01 10.10
C THR A 150 -26.56 -1.91 9.12
N ASP A 151 -27.10 -1.32 8.05
CA ASP A 151 -27.97 -1.99 7.09
C ASP A 151 -27.23 -2.64 5.90
N GLY A 152 -25.88 -2.51 5.84
CA GLY A 152 -25.05 -3.06 4.76
C GLY A 152 -25.10 -2.30 3.45
N TRP A 153 -25.68 -1.11 3.40
CA TRP A 153 -25.68 -0.26 2.20
C TRP A 153 -24.39 0.55 2.03
N TYR A 154 -23.64 0.77 3.11
CA TYR A 154 -22.45 1.59 3.12
C TYR A 154 -21.34 0.92 3.89
N ASN A 155 -20.12 1.02 3.38
CA ASN A 155 -18.96 0.49 4.08
C ASN A 155 -18.73 1.21 5.41
N VAL A 156 -18.27 0.48 6.42
CA VAL A 156 -18.09 0.97 7.79
C VAL A 156 -16.74 0.54 8.36
N SER A 157 -16.20 1.33 9.29
CA SER A 157 -14.94 1.01 9.98
C SER A 157 -14.84 1.68 11.34
N SER A 158 -13.85 1.27 12.14
CA SER A 158 -13.46 1.91 13.42
C SER A 158 -14.59 2.11 14.43
N PRO A 159 -15.48 1.11 14.69
CA PRO A 159 -16.52 1.26 15.69
C PRO A 159 -15.92 1.32 17.10
N ASN A 160 -16.38 2.26 17.92
CA ASN A 160 -15.99 2.36 19.32
C ASN A 160 -17.14 2.88 20.18
N PHE A 161 -17.25 2.38 21.41
CA PHE A 161 -18.21 2.90 22.37
C PHE A 161 -17.74 4.23 22.96
N SER A 162 -18.69 5.14 23.28
CA SER A 162 -18.40 6.29 24.12
C SER A 162 -17.97 5.88 25.53
N LYS A 163 -17.25 6.77 26.23
CA LYS A 163 -16.80 6.50 27.61
C LYS A 163 -17.94 6.18 28.55
N ASP A 164 -19.12 6.79 28.39
CA ASP A 164 -20.32 6.54 29.17
C ASP A 164 -21.15 5.34 28.68
N GLY A 165 -20.75 4.74 27.54
CA GLY A 165 -21.41 3.60 26.92
C GLY A 165 -22.76 3.91 26.26
N LYS A 166 -23.16 5.18 26.15
CA LYS A 166 -24.48 5.57 25.61
C LYS A 166 -24.49 5.67 24.08
N TYR A 167 -23.31 5.76 23.44
CA TYR A 167 -23.17 5.95 22.02
C TYR A 167 -22.16 4.95 21.42
N LEU A 168 -22.36 4.65 20.15
CA LEU A 168 -21.36 4.07 19.28
C LEU A 168 -20.90 5.14 18.28
N VAL A 169 -19.59 5.35 18.15
CA VAL A 169 -19.00 6.19 17.09
C VAL A 169 -18.32 5.32 16.08
N PHE A 170 -18.45 5.65 14.79
CA PHE A 170 -17.87 4.86 13.70
C PHE A 170 -17.67 5.70 12.44
N VAL A 171 -16.90 5.18 11.52
CA VAL A 171 -16.67 5.76 10.18
C VAL A 171 -17.58 5.06 9.18
N SER A 172 -18.18 5.80 8.24
CA SER A 172 -18.95 5.22 7.14
C SER A 172 -18.81 6.02 5.84
N ALA A 173 -18.83 5.29 4.71
CA ALA A 173 -18.68 5.83 3.37
C ALA A 173 -20.04 6.26 2.79
N ARG A 174 -20.68 7.29 3.35
CA ARG A 174 -22.02 7.77 2.98
C ARG A 174 -22.02 9.10 2.22
N THR A 175 -20.84 9.64 1.88
CA THR A 175 -20.71 10.93 1.19
C THR A 175 -20.36 10.70 -0.26
N PHE A 176 -21.21 11.16 -1.17
CA PHE A 176 -21.05 11.01 -2.61
C PHE A 176 -20.85 12.39 -3.24
N ASN A 177 -19.60 12.74 -3.53
CA ASN A 177 -19.22 13.98 -4.19
C ASN A 177 -18.24 13.66 -5.33
N PRO A 178 -18.74 13.45 -6.57
CA PRO A 178 -17.90 13.01 -7.67
C PRO A 178 -16.96 14.11 -8.17
N THR A 179 -15.73 13.71 -8.51
CA THR A 179 -14.80 14.52 -9.27
C THR A 179 -14.76 14.01 -10.71
N TYR A 180 -14.91 14.90 -11.68
CA TYR A 180 -14.92 14.55 -13.10
C TYR A 180 -13.52 14.57 -13.70
N SER A 181 -13.28 13.64 -14.62
CA SER A 181 -12.03 13.52 -15.36
C SER A 181 -11.89 14.67 -16.39
N SER A 182 -10.64 15.10 -16.64
CA SER A 182 -10.30 16.04 -17.68
C SER A 182 -10.00 15.38 -19.05
N THR A 183 -9.74 14.06 -19.06
CA THR A 183 -9.34 13.34 -20.27
C THR A 183 -10.51 12.70 -21.01
N GLU A 184 -11.54 12.32 -20.27
CA GLU A 184 -12.77 11.71 -20.82
C GLU A 184 -13.94 11.95 -19.86
N TRP A 185 -15.18 11.73 -20.35
CA TRP A 185 -16.37 11.85 -19.51
C TRP A 185 -16.47 10.67 -18.52
N ASN A 186 -15.73 10.77 -17.44
CA ASN A 186 -15.66 9.80 -16.37
C ASN A 186 -15.57 10.52 -15.02
N HIS A 187 -15.82 9.81 -13.91
CA HIS A 187 -15.80 10.40 -12.58
C HIS A 187 -15.21 9.42 -11.57
N VAL A 188 -14.76 9.98 -10.45
CA VAL A 188 -14.30 9.22 -9.29
C VAL A 188 -14.92 9.79 -8.02
N TYR A 189 -15.12 8.94 -7.02
CA TYR A 189 -15.54 9.33 -5.68
C TYR A 189 -14.33 9.27 -4.75
N ASN A 190 -13.79 10.44 -4.43
CA ASN A 190 -12.74 10.59 -3.44
C ASN A 190 -13.35 10.90 -2.08
N ASN A 191 -12.74 10.45 -0.99
CA ASN A 191 -13.12 10.85 0.36
C ASN A 191 -14.63 10.70 0.63
N MET A 192 -15.11 9.45 0.63
CA MET A 192 -16.52 9.15 0.90
C MET A 192 -16.83 9.05 2.40
N ASN A 193 -15.80 8.91 3.24
CA ASN A 193 -15.96 8.62 4.66
C ASN A 193 -16.21 9.89 5.47
N LYS A 194 -17.13 9.79 6.44
CA LYS A 194 -17.33 10.70 7.55
C LYS A 194 -17.49 9.92 8.86
N ILE A 195 -17.57 10.65 9.96
CA ILE A 195 -17.79 10.10 11.29
C ILE A 195 -19.30 10.15 11.60
N TYR A 196 -19.79 9.09 12.20
CA TYR A 196 -21.19 8.96 12.60
C TYR A 196 -21.31 8.60 14.07
N ILE A 197 -22.37 9.06 14.71
CA ILE A 197 -22.71 8.80 16.11
C ILE A 197 -24.05 8.06 16.12
N LEU A 198 -24.13 6.98 16.87
CA LEU A 198 -25.34 6.17 17.03
C LEU A 198 -25.71 6.11 18.53
N PRO A 199 -26.78 6.77 18.96
CA PRO A 199 -27.33 6.62 20.30
C PRO A 199 -27.81 5.17 20.52
N LEU A 200 -27.31 4.53 21.59
CA LEU A 200 -27.63 3.13 21.93
C LEU A 200 -28.69 3.00 23.01
N THR A 201 -28.82 3.99 23.89
CA THR A 201 -29.78 3.98 24.98
C THR A 201 -30.92 4.99 24.77
N GLN A 202 -32.10 4.77 25.39
CA GLN A 202 -33.23 5.68 25.25
C GLN A 202 -33.00 7.04 25.93
N ASP A 203 -32.15 7.11 26.96
CA ASP A 203 -31.79 8.31 27.69
C ASP A 203 -30.59 9.05 27.09
N ALA A 204 -30.04 8.58 25.98
CA ALA A 204 -28.96 9.25 25.27
C ALA A 204 -29.41 10.60 24.71
N THR A 205 -28.66 11.66 25.00
CA THR A 205 -28.91 12.98 24.42
C THR A 205 -28.65 12.95 22.91
N ILE A 206 -29.63 13.37 22.11
CA ILE A 206 -29.50 13.40 20.66
C ILE A 206 -28.55 14.55 20.27
N PRO A 207 -27.37 14.28 19.68
CA PRO A 207 -26.47 15.33 19.18
C PRO A 207 -27.18 16.22 18.15
N PHE A 208 -26.91 17.54 18.25
CA PHE A 208 -27.46 18.55 17.33
C PHE A 208 -28.99 18.68 17.33
N ALA A 209 -29.69 18.17 18.34
CA ALA A 209 -31.12 18.40 18.48
C ALA A 209 -31.42 19.91 18.51
N PRO A 210 -32.58 20.33 17.95
CA PRO A 210 -32.99 21.74 18.04
C PRO A 210 -33.08 22.19 19.49
N GLU A 211 -32.48 23.35 19.81
CA GLU A 211 -32.57 23.96 21.13
C GLU A 211 -33.85 24.82 21.23
N ASN A 212 -34.44 24.85 22.40
CA ASN A 212 -35.59 25.68 22.69
C ASN A 212 -35.29 26.56 23.90
N ASP A 213 -35.20 27.86 23.71
CA ASP A 213 -34.91 28.87 24.73
C ASP A 213 -36.14 29.26 25.56
N ASN A 214 -37.30 28.65 25.32
CA ASN A 214 -38.45 28.90 26.17
C ASN A 214 -38.18 28.49 27.61
N PRO A 215 -38.48 29.34 28.61
CA PRO A 215 -38.28 29.03 30.00
C PRO A 215 -39.08 27.77 30.37
N LYS A 216 -38.38 26.72 30.78
CA LYS A 216 -39.02 25.51 31.31
C LYS A 216 -39.64 25.85 32.66
N ALA A 217 -40.88 25.45 32.89
CA ALA A 217 -41.50 25.52 34.21
C ALA A 217 -40.60 24.82 35.26
N PRO A 218 -40.41 25.37 36.46
CA PRO A 218 -39.55 24.77 37.47
C PRO A 218 -39.98 23.34 37.76
N GLN A 219 -39.16 22.36 37.36
CA GLN A 219 -39.34 21.00 37.83
C GLN A 219 -39.06 20.96 39.34
N GLN A 220 -40.01 20.53 40.11
CA GLN A 220 -39.83 20.26 41.54
C GLN A 220 -38.83 19.11 41.69
N THR A 221 -37.62 19.43 42.09
CA THR A 221 -36.61 18.45 42.46
C THR A 221 -37.02 17.77 43.75
N PRO A 222 -37.10 16.43 43.83
CA PRO A 222 -37.30 15.76 45.13
C PRO A 222 -36.11 16.06 46.06
N PRO A 223 -36.29 16.16 47.38
CA PRO A 223 -35.24 16.51 48.32
C PRO A 223 -34.11 15.44 48.28
N THR A 224 -32.91 15.89 48.01
CA THR A 224 -31.71 15.07 48.02
C THR A 224 -31.38 14.67 49.48
N ARG A 225 -31.49 13.39 49.78
CA ARG A 225 -31.00 12.81 51.04
C ARG A 225 -29.47 12.72 50.94
N GLU A 226 -28.77 13.50 51.77
CA GLU A 226 -27.32 13.37 51.93
C GLU A 226 -26.97 11.98 52.45
N THR A 227 -26.41 11.14 51.61
CA THR A 227 -25.76 9.90 52.01
C THR A 227 -24.25 10.13 52.13
N LYS A 228 -23.69 9.76 53.29
CA LYS A 228 -22.26 9.80 53.61
C LYS A 228 -21.46 9.05 52.55
N LYS A 229 -20.37 9.66 52.09
CA LYS A 229 -19.35 9.03 51.23
C LYS A 229 -18.81 7.78 51.93
N SER A 230 -19.15 6.61 51.43
CA SER A 230 -18.34 5.39 51.56
C SER A 230 -17.44 5.31 50.33
N GLU A 231 -16.21 4.85 50.49
CA GLU A 231 -15.31 4.52 49.37
C GLU A 231 -15.97 3.46 48.49
N ALA A 232 -16.63 3.91 47.43
CA ALA A 232 -17.28 3.04 46.48
C ALA A 232 -16.26 2.67 45.40
N THR A 233 -15.99 1.39 45.25
CA THR A 233 -15.55 0.79 43.97
C THR A 233 -16.34 1.45 42.84
N LYS A 234 -15.62 2.01 41.85
CA LYS A 234 -16.21 2.65 40.66
C LYS A 234 -17.00 1.60 39.87
N GLU A 235 -18.27 1.39 40.20
CA GLU A 235 -19.16 0.63 39.31
C GLU A 235 -19.49 1.48 38.11
N HIS A 236 -19.15 0.99 36.92
CA HIS A 236 -19.59 1.60 35.65
C HIS A 236 -21.11 1.46 35.51
N PRO A 237 -21.83 2.45 35.00
CA PRO A 237 -23.26 2.34 34.80
C PRO A 237 -23.58 1.20 33.85
N LYS A 238 -24.48 0.31 34.25
CA LYS A 238 -25.01 -0.79 33.42
C LYS A 238 -25.99 -0.20 32.40
N ASN A 239 -25.55 -0.07 31.15
CA ASN A 239 -26.42 0.41 30.09
C ASN A 239 -27.24 -0.75 29.52
N GLU A 240 -28.52 -0.50 29.23
CA GLU A 240 -29.39 -1.38 28.45
C GLU A 240 -29.59 -0.75 27.08
N TYR A 241 -29.22 -1.47 26.01
CA TYR A 241 -29.28 -0.96 24.63
C TYR A 241 -30.66 -1.21 24.03
N ASP A 242 -31.17 -0.19 23.34
CA ASP A 242 -32.39 -0.26 22.57
C ASP A 242 -32.07 -0.45 21.09
N TYR A 243 -32.40 -1.60 20.54
CA TYR A 243 -32.13 -1.96 19.14
C TYR A 243 -33.30 -1.62 18.20
N THR A 244 -34.40 -1.06 18.72
CA THR A 244 -35.58 -0.74 17.91
C THR A 244 -35.24 0.36 16.89
N ASN A 245 -35.43 0.08 15.60
CA ASN A 245 -35.13 1.01 14.50
C ASN A 245 -33.72 1.63 14.57
N ILE A 246 -32.73 0.86 15.02
CA ILE A 246 -31.39 1.34 15.37
C ILE A 246 -30.70 2.06 14.17
N ALA A 247 -30.85 1.57 12.96
CA ALA A 247 -30.23 2.16 11.76
C ALA A 247 -30.76 3.58 11.46
N ASN A 248 -31.98 3.91 11.90
CA ASN A 248 -32.57 5.24 11.69
C ASN A 248 -32.10 6.29 12.70
N ARG A 249 -31.31 5.89 13.71
CA ARG A 249 -30.76 6.78 14.74
C ARG A 249 -29.34 7.27 14.45
N ILE A 250 -28.78 6.89 13.29
CA ILE A 250 -27.42 7.29 12.90
C ILE A 250 -27.37 8.78 12.58
N ILE A 251 -26.49 9.50 13.24
CA ILE A 251 -26.32 10.95 13.14
C ILE A 251 -24.94 11.25 12.58
N GLU A 252 -24.87 12.07 11.53
CA GLU A 252 -23.61 12.51 10.92
C GLU A 252 -22.93 13.56 11.80
N LEU A 253 -21.62 13.39 12.03
CA LEU A 253 -20.78 14.45 12.57
C LEU A 253 -20.44 15.44 11.45
N PRO A 254 -20.65 16.75 11.61
CA PRO A 254 -20.43 17.73 10.55
C PRO A 254 -18.94 18.05 10.34
N VAL A 255 -18.18 17.04 9.94
CA VAL A 255 -16.78 17.13 9.53
C VAL A 255 -16.67 16.96 8.01
N SER A 256 -15.58 17.43 7.42
CA SER A 256 -15.28 17.20 6.00
C SER A 256 -15.18 15.71 5.68
N ALA A 257 -15.53 15.29 4.48
CA ALA A 257 -15.24 13.92 4.05
C ALA A 257 -13.73 13.69 4.00
N GLY A 258 -13.27 12.52 4.47
CA GLY A 258 -11.84 12.23 4.58
C GLY A 258 -11.54 10.82 5.09
N ASN A 259 -10.28 10.55 5.38
CA ASN A 259 -9.87 9.28 5.97
C ASN A 259 -9.75 9.44 7.50
N TYR A 260 -10.62 8.76 8.24
CA TYR A 260 -10.73 8.83 9.71
C TYR A 260 -10.45 7.47 10.33
N HIS A 261 -9.77 7.45 11.47
CA HIS A 261 -9.51 6.25 12.25
C HIS A 261 -9.30 6.59 13.72
N ASP A 262 -9.28 5.56 14.58
CA ASP A 262 -9.00 5.68 16.02
C ASP A 262 -9.96 6.65 16.71
N LEU A 263 -11.28 6.31 16.65
CA LEU A 263 -12.35 7.14 17.15
C LEU A 263 -12.56 6.93 18.65
N HIS A 264 -12.72 8.03 19.41
CA HIS A 264 -13.09 8.00 20.82
C HIS A 264 -14.12 9.09 21.13
N MET A 265 -15.09 8.80 22.00
CA MET A 265 -16.05 9.79 22.46
C MET A 265 -16.03 9.88 23.99
N ILE A 266 -15.74 11.09 24.51
CA ILE A 266 -15.63 11.38 25.92
C ILE A 266 -16.49 12.62 26.23
N GLY A 267 -17.63 12.41 26.88
CA GLY A 267 -18.61 13.47 27.08
C GLY A 267 -19.06 14.08 25.75
N ASN A 268 -18.92 15.39 25.59
CA ASN A 268 -19.29 16.12 24.38
C ASN A 268 -18.14 16.20 23.33
N GLN A 269 -17.05 15.47 23.49
CA GLN A 269 -15.89 15.53 22.63
C GLN A 269 -15.75 14.23 21.87
N VAL A 270 -15.67 14.31 20.53
CA VAL A 270 -15.34 13.20 19.63
C VAL A 270 -13.92 13.40 19.13
N TYR A 271 -13.03 12.50 19.50
CA TYR A 271 -11.62 12.45 19.08
C TYR A 271 -11.48 11.53 17.90
N PHE A 272 -10.65 11.91 16.94
CA PHE A 272 -10.38 11.10 15.75
C PHE A 272 -9.02 11.45 15.17
N ASN A 273 -8.36 10.47 14.55
CA ASN A 273 -7.12 10.69 13.83
C ASN A 273 -7.40 11.00 12.37
N ARG A 274 -6.71 12.04 11.85
CA ARG A 274 -6.71 12.46 10.45
C ARG A 274 -5.35 13.07 10.11
N TYR A 275 -4.75 12.70 8.99
CA TYR A 275 -3.45 13.22 8.53
C TYR A 275 -2.30 13.10 9.53
N GLY A 276 -2.34 12.07 10.40
CA GLY A 276 -1.28 11.81 11.39
C GLY A 276 -1.48 12.45 12.76
N ASN A 277 -2.35 13.44 12.89
CA ASN A 277 -2.72 14.08 14.15
C ASN A 277 -4.08 13.63 14.64
N THR A 278 -4.33 13.84 15.94
CA THR A 278 -5.67 13.73 16.53
C THR A 278 -6.36 15.09 16.52
N SER A 279 -7.60 15.12 16.06
CA SER A 279 -8.51 16.25 16.18
C SER A 279 -9.63 15.94 17.18
N ILE A 280 -10.22 16.98 17.74
CA ILE A 280 -11.44 16.92 18.55
C ILE A 280 -12.55 17.64 17.80
N TYR A 281 -13.74 17.05 17.75
CA TYR A 281 -14.97 17.76 17.46
C TYR A 281 -15.79 17.91 18.74
N ASN A 282 -16.04 19.17 19.16
CA ASN A 282 -16.88 19.46 20.29
C ASN A 282 -18.35 19.55 19.83
N LEU A 283 -19.20 18.66 20.34
CA LEU A 283 -20.61 18.55 19.93
C LEU A 283 -21.43 19.77 20.34
N LYS A 284 -21.11 20.39 21.48
CA LYS A 284 -21.81 21.56 21.98
C LYS A 284 -21.44 22.82 21.23
N ASP A 285 -20.13 23.05 21.07
CA ASP A 285 -19.60 24.25 20.41
C ASP A 285 -19.63 24.10 18.87
N ARG A 286 -19.91 22.91 18.37
CA ARG A 286 -19.92 22.56 16.92
C ARG A 286 -18.62 22.95 16.22
N LYS A 287 -17.49 22.72 16.91
CA LYS A 287 -16.18 23.16 16.45
C LYS A 287 -15.18 22.02 16.43
N GLU A 288 -14.43 21.94 15.33
CA GLU A 288 -13.26 21.06 15.18
C GLU A 288 -11.99 21.79 15.65
N THR A 289 -11.09 21.09 16.35
CA THR A 289 -9.80 21.59 16.79
C THR A 289 -8.73 20.52 16.61
N ASP A 290 -7.65 20.80 15.88
CA ASP A 290 -6.48 19.93 15.77
C ASP A 290 -5.66 20.00 17.07
N LEU A 291 -5.26 18.86 17.60
CA LEU A 291 -4.44 18.77 18.81
C LEU A 291 -2.92 18.90 18.53
N ASN A 292 -2.49 19.06 17.30
CA ASN A 292 -1.08 19.17 16.84
C ASN A 292 -0.21 17.95 17.21
N SER A 293 -0.81 16.89 17.73
CA SER A 293 -0.15 15.66 18.17
C SER A 293 -1.08 14.47 17.96
N ARG A 294 -0.51 13.29 17.77
CA ARG A 294 -1.28 12.05 17.83
C ARG A 294 -1.51 11.68 19.31
N ILE A 295 -2.74 11.41 19.68
CA ILE A 295 -3.14 11.06 21.05
C ILE A 295 -3.51 9.57 21.11
N MET A 296 -2.86 8.83 21.98
CA MET A 296 -3.15 7.43 22.29
C MET A 296 -3.74 7.34 23.69
N PHE A 297 -4.99 6.87 23.80
CA PHE A 297 -5.72 6.85 25.05
C PHE A 297 -5.34 5.63 25.89
N GLY A 298 -5.09 5.85 27.17
CA GLY A 298 -4.91 4.79 28.15
C GLY A 298 -6.23 4.15 28.59
N PRO A 299 -6.16 3.01 29.30
CA PRO A 299 -7.33 2.33 29.83
C PRO A 299 -8.20 3.28 30.66
N GLY A 300 -9.54 3.15 30.53
CA GLY A 300 -10.50 3.96 31.30
C GLY A 300 -10.49 5.46 31.00
N TYR A 301 -9.70 5.93 30.01
CA TYR A 301 -9.57 7.34 29.66
C TYR A 301 -9.14 8.25 30.85
N GLU A 302 -8.20 7.78 31.65
CA GLU A 302 -7.62 8.57 32.73
C GLU A 302 -6.41 9.40 32.29
N LYS A 303 -5.56 8.79 31.46
CA LYS A 303 -4.36 9.39 30.87
C LYS A 303 -4.28 9.06 29.37
N ALA A 304 -3.45 9.82 28.68
CA ALA A 304 -3.11 9.56 27.30
C ALA A 304 -1.61 9.76 27.05
N ILE A 305 -1.14 9.27 25.93
CA ILE A 305 0.20 9.56 25.41
C ILE A 305 0.05 10.47 24.20
N ALA A 306 0.68 11.64 24.26
CA ALA A 306 0.86 12.51 23.11
C ALA A 306 2.13 12.13 22.36
N GLN A 307 2.02 12.00 21.05
CA GLN A 307 3.15 11.73 20.15
C GLN A 307 3.29 12.87 19.14
N SER A 308 4.52 13.41 19.02
CA SER A 308 4.92 14.34 17.97
C SER A 308 6.25 13.86 17.35
N GLY A 309 6.22 13.42 16.12
CA GLY A 309 7.33 12.72 15.48
C GLY A 309 7.74 11.47 16.26
N ARG A 310 8.98 11.44 16.77
CA ARG A 310 9.53 10.33 17.59
C ARG A 310 9.47 10.60 19.10
N ALA A 311 8.89 11.72 19.51
CA ALA A 311 8.80 12.10 20.92
C ALA A 311 7.43 11.72 21.50
N PHE A 312 7.42 11.16 22.72
CA PHE A 312 6.24 10.70 23.43
C PHE A 312 6.17 11.36 24.82
N GLN A 313 4.99 11.73 25.27
CA GLN A 313 4.76 12.28 26.60
C GLN A 313 3.43 11.76 27.19
N VAL A 314 3.43 11.36 28.46
CA VAL A 314 2.18 11.05 29.19
C VAL A 314 1.51 12.36 29.60
N ILE A 315 0.23 12.50 29.28
CA ILE A 315 -0.58 13.70 29.53
C ILE A 315 -1.95 13.33 30.13
N ASP A 316 -2.65 14.29 30.66
CA ASP A 316 -4.11 14.20 30.91
C ASP A 316 -4.85 14.19 29.58
N ILE A 317 -6.12 13.75 29.58
CA ILE A 317 -6.94 13.76 28.35
C ILE A 317 -7.09 15.22 27.87
N PRO A 318 -6.58 15.55 26.67
CA PRO A 318 -6.52 16.94 26.24
C PRO A 318 -7.87 17.41 25.67
N SER A 319 -8.21 18.66 25.93
CA SER A 319 -9.33 19.38 25.29
C SER A 319 -8.88 20.55 24.42
N ALA A 320 -7.57 20.72 24.25
CA ALA A 320 -6.93 21.80 23.50
C ALA A 320 -5.62 21.29 22.86
N PRO A 321 -5.02 22.02 21.90
CA PRO A 321 -3.76 21.67 21.27
C PRO A 321 -2.64 21.32 22.25
N VAL A 322 -1.89 20.27 21.95
CA VAL A 322 -0.84 19.69 22.81
C VAL A 322 0.53 19.91 22.18
N SER A 323 1.50 20.29 23.03
CA SER A 323 2.92 20.28 22.67
C SER A 323 3.67 19.27 23.55
N VAL A 324 4.54 18.46 22.92
CA VAL A 324 5.40 17.49 23.64
C VAL A 324 6.66 18.22 24.12
N ASN A 325 6.60 18.73 25.36
CA ASN A 325 7.69 19.53 25.95
C ASN A 325 8.60 18.73 26.89
N HIS A 326 8.10 17.63 27.44
CA HIS A 326 8.83 16.75 28.35
C HIS A 326 8.77 15.31 27.85
N PRO A 327 9.51 15.00 26.77
CA PRO A 327 9.43 13.68 26.16
C PRO A 327 10.00 12.59 27.07
N ILE A 328 9.38 11.42 27.02
CA ILE A 328 9.90 10.20 27.63
C ILE A 328 11.25 9.86 26.95
N SER A 329 12.29 9.59 27.75
CA SER A 329 13.58 9.16 27.23
C SER A 329 13.49 7.77 26.59
N THR A 330 13.95 7.66 25.36
CA THR A 330 14.11 6.38 24.64
C THR A 330 15.58 6.00 24.46
N SER A 331 16.52 6.74 25.07
CA SER A 331 17.97 6.52 24.94
C SER A 331 18.44 5.16 25.50
N ASP A 332 17.70 4.64 26.46
CA ASP A 332 18.01 3.38 27.17
C ASP A 332 17.27 2.16 26.61
N LEU A 333 16.57 2.31 25.47
CA LEU A 333 16.03 1.20 24.72
C LEU A 333 17.16 0.45 24.03
N LYS A 334 17.84 -0.41 24.78
CA LYS A 334 18.97 -1.21 24.31
C LYS A 334 18.68 -2.68 24.52
N LYS A 335 19.04 -3.48 23.52
CA LYS A 335 18.90 -4.93 23.51
C LYS A 335 20.25 -5.56 23.15
N TYR A 336 20.62 -6.62 23.84
CA TYR A 336 21.68 -7.51 23.39
C TYR A 336 21.08 -8.56 22.45
N ILE A 337 21.66 -8.77 21.29
CA ILE A 337 21.14 -9.67 20.26
C ILE A 337 22.12 -10.81 20.07
N ASP A 338 21.64 -12.04 20.27
CA ASP A 338 22.29 -13.25 19.77
C ASP A 338 21.72 -13.53 18.36
N TYR A 339 22.51 -13.23 17.34
CA TYR A 339 22.07 -13.38 15.95
C TYR A 339 21.72 -14.81 15.57
N HIS A 340 22.40 -15.83 16.11
CA HIS A 340 22.06 -17.21 15.77
C HIS A 340 20.68 -17.62 16.31
N GLN A 341 20.33 -17.16 17.52
CA GLN A 341 19.01 -17.39 18.09
C GLN A 341 17.94 -16.59 17.32
N GLU A 342 18.22 -15.33 16.97
CA GLU A 342 17.29 -14.49 16.21
C GLU A 342 17.08 -15.05 14.79
N TRP A 343 18.11 -15.53 14.11
CA TRP A 343 17.99 -16.13 12.79
C TRP A 343 17.18 -17.42 12.80
N MET A 344 17.33 -18.25 13.84
CA MET A 344 16.48 -19.41 14.02
C MET A 344 15.01 -19.04 14.24
N GLN A 345 14.74 -17.98 15.03
CA GLN A 345 13.39 -17.46 15.22
C GLN A 345 12.81 -16.95 13.88
N ILE A 346 13.57 -16.16 13.10
CA ILE A 346 13.17 -15.66 11.80
C ILE A 346 12.85 -16.81 10.83
N TYR A 347 13.67 -17.84 10.80
CA TYR A 347 13.44 -19.04 9.99
C TYR A 347 12.13 -19.74 10.38
N ASN A 348 11.92 -19.97 11.67
CA ASN A 348 10.71 -20.58 12.21
C ASN A 348 9.46 -19.74 11.88
N GLU A 349 9.55 -18.43 12.05
CA GLU A 349 8.44 -17.51 11.74
C GLU A 349 8.14 -17.47 10.23
N SER A 350 9.16 -17.47 9.37
CA SER A 350 9.01 -17.51 7.92
C SER A 350 8.26 -18.76 7.47
N TRP A 351 8.61 -19.92 8.04
CA TRP A 351 7.91 -21.19 7.77
C TRP A 351 6.44 -21.13 8.22
N ARG A 352 6.17 -20.58 9.44
CA ARG A 352 4.80 -20.43 9.95
C ARG A 352 3.99 -19.43 9.14
N GLN A 353 4.59 -18.33 8.70
CA GLN A 353 3.88 -17.35 7.85
C GLN A 353 3.43 -18.01 6.54
N MET A 354 4.28 -18.80 5.87
CA MET A 354 3.88 -19.58 4.70
C MET A 354 2.74 -20.55 5.04
N ARG A 355 2.86 -21.36 6.10
CA ARG A 355 1.81 -22.28 6.54
C ARG A 355 0.47 -21.60 6.76
N ASP A 356 0.46 -20.43 7.39
CA ASP A 356 -0.76 -19.76 7.84
C ASP A 356 -1.39 -18.86 6.76
N PHE A 357 -0.61 -18.34 5.81
CA PHE A 357 -1.06 -17.34 4.85
C PHE A 357 -1.09 -17.83 3.41
N PHE A 358 -0.46 -18.97 3.09
CA PHE A 358 -0.46 -19.49 1.73
C PHE A 358 -1.89 -19.79 1.24
N TYR A 359 -2.20 -19.43 -0.01
CA TYR A 359 -3.56 -19.51 -0.54
C TYR A 359 -4.10 -20.95 -0.65
N ALA A 360 -3.20 -21.91 -0.97
CA ALA A 360 -3.55 -23.31 -1.14
C ALA A 360 -3.33 -24.10 0.16
N LYS A 361 -4.42 -24.54 0.79
CA LYS A 361 -4.36 -25.28 2.07
C LYS A 361 -3.57 -26.58 2.02
N ASN A 362 -3.42 -27.19 0.84
CA ASN A 362 -2.64 -28.40 0.62
C ASN A 362 -1.17 -28.12 0.33
N MET A 363 -0.70 -26.86 0.42
CA MET A 363 0.68 -26.45 0.15
C MET A 363 1.20 -26.96 -1.21
N HIS A 364 0.35 -26.95 -2.26
CA HIS A 364 0.63 -27.55 -3.59
C HIS A 364 1.02 -29.05 -3.54
N GLY A 365 0.64 -29.77 -2.47
CA GLY A 365 1.00 -31.19 -2.27
C GLY A 365 2.38 -31.41 -1.68
N VAL A 366 3.09 -30.33 -1.30
CA VAL A 366 4.43 -30.39 -0.68
C VAL A 366 4.29 -30.79 0.79
N ASP A 367 5.14 -31.70 1.27
CA ASP A 367 5.31 -31.97 2.69
C ASP A 367 6.02 -30.78 3.37
N TRP A 368 5.22 -29.78 3.75
CA TRP A 368 5.74 -28.52 4.29
C TRP A 368 6.50 -28.69 5.62
N GLN A 369 6.17 -29.72 6.40
CA GLN A 369 6.95 -30.07 7.62
C GLN A 369 8.29 -30.71 7.23
N GLY A 370 8.32 -31.59 6.26
CA GLY A 370 9.56 -32.18 5.74
C GLY A 370 10.49 -31.11 5.15
N VAL A 371 9.95 -30.11 4.45
CA VAL A 371 10.70 -28.95 3.96
C VAL A 371 11.31 -28.15 5.11
N TYR A 372 10.56 -27.90 6.19
CA TYR A 372 11.10 -27.26 7.38
C TYR A 372 12.34 -28.00 7.94
N GLU A 373 12.26 -29.31 8.14
CA GLU A 373 13.38 -30.08 8.68
C GLU A 373 14.57 -30.14 7.69
N LYS A 374 14.29 -30.17 6.37
CA LYS A 374 15.33 -30.18 5.32
C LYS A 374 16.23 -28.95 5.38
N TYR A 375 15.68 -27.76 5.53
CA TYR A 375 16.45 -26.51 5.52
C TYR A 375 16.92 -26.05 6.91
N LYS A 376 16.25 -26.45 7.97
CA LYS A 376 16.60 -26.10 9.36
C LYS A 376 18.07 -26.45 9.72
N VAL A 377 18.59 -27.53 9.18
CA VAL A 377 19.97 -27.99 9.45
C VAL A 377 21.03 -27.00 8.93
N LEU A 378 20.67 -26.11 8.02
CA LEU A 378 21.57 -25.08 7.49
C LEU A 378 21.67 -23.85 8.40
N ILE A 379 20.65 -23.58 9.23
CA ILE A 379 20.56 -22.33 10.02
C ILE A 379 21.73 -22.17 11.00
N PRO A 380 22.20 -23.17 11.71
CA PRO A 380 23.39 -23.04 12.58
C PRO A 380 24.68 -22.64 11.84
N HIS A 381 24.73 -22.79 10.53
CA HIS A 381 25.88 -22.46 9.68
C HIS A 381 25.79 -21.09 9.03
N VAL A 382 24.68 -20.38 9.20
CA VAL A 382 24.48 -19.01 8.70
C VAL A 382 25.38 -18.05 9.48
N ASN A 383 26.15 -17.23 8.77
CA ASN A 383 27.07 -16.25 9.35
C ASN A 383 26.74 -14.80 8.94
N HIS A 384 25.84 -14.61 7.98
CA HIS A 384 25.39 -13.28 7.55
C HIS A 384 23.89 -13.29 7.27
N ARG A 385 23.24 -12.15 7.47
CA ARG A 385 21.78 -12.05 7.29
C ARG A 385 21.30 -12.37 5.85
N THR A 386 22.13 -12.08 4.87
CA THR A 386 21.82 -12.42 3.47
C THR A 386 21.82 -13.91 3.20
N ASP A 387 22.67 -14.68 3.91
CA ASP A 387 22.68 -16.14 3.81
C ASP A 387 21.37 -16.73 4.35
N LEU A 388 20.85 -16.15 5.45
CA LEU A 388 19.53 -16.52 5.96
C LEU A 388 18.43 -16.23 4.95
N THR A 389 18.48 -15.05 4.31
CA THR A 389 17.52 -14.69 3.25
C THR A 389 17.55 -15.70 2.10
N TYR A 390 18.75 -16.15 1.71
CA TYR A 390 18.94 -17.17 0.69
C TYR A 390 18.32 -18.51 1.11
N VAL A 391 18.65 -19.02 2.32
CA VAL A 391 18.11 -20.30 2.83
C VAL A 391 16.58 -20.24 2.94
N ILE A 392 16.01 -19.13 3.39
CA ILE A 392 14.55 -18.96 3.42
C ILE A 392 14.01 -18.95 1.98
N GLY A 393 14.69 -18.30 1.04
CA GLY A 393 14.32 -18.29 -0.39
C GLY A 393 14.26 -19.71 -0.96
N GLU A 394 15.25 -20.55 -0.69
CA GLU A 394 15.26 -21.97 -1.08
C GLU A 394 14.10 -22.76 -0.46
N MET A 395 13.84 -22.53 0.82
CA MET A 395 12.73 -23.17 1.54
C MET A 395 11.36 -22.83 0.91
N ILE A 396 11.10 -21.55 0.66
CA ILE A 396 9.81 -21.14 0.08
C ILE A 396 9.70 -21.49 -1.41
N GLY A 397 10.84 -21.61 -2.11
CA GLY A 397 10.91 -22.04 -3.51
C GLY A 397 10.36 -23.46 -3.74
N GLU A 398 10.37 -24.33 -2.74
CA GLU A 398 9.78 -25.69 -2.82
C GLU A 398 8.26 -25.65 -3.13
N LEU A 399 7.58 -24.53 -2.85
CA LEU A 399 6.17 -24.35 -3.18
C LEU A 399 5.89 -24.11 -4.67
N SER A 400 6.94 -23.87 -5.45
CA SER A 400 6.86 -23.66 -6.91
C SER A 400 5.74 -22.70 -7.31
N VAL A 401 5.82 -21.47 -6.81
CA VAL A 401 4.82 -20.42 -7.01
C VAL A 401 5.51 -19.07 -7.23
N GLY A 402 4.91 -18.23 -8.07
CA GLY A 402 5.31 -16.83 -8.18
C GLY A 402 5.08 -16.05 -6.89
N HIS A 403 5.59 -14.84 -6.76
CA HIS A 403 5.36 -13.90 -5.64
C HIS A 403 5.65 -14.46 -4.23
N ALA A 404 6.48 -15.47 -4.09
CA ALA A 404 7.03 -15.93 -2.82
C ALA A 404 8.44 -15.36 -2.67
N TYR A 405 8.62 -14.36 -1.79
CA TYR A 405 9.90 -13.67 -1.64
C TYR A 405 10.34 -13.60 -0.19
N SER A 406 11.66 -13.66 0.02
CA SER A 406 12.33 -13.29 1.27
C SER A 406 13.26 -12.12 0.96
N ALA A 407 13.13 -11.02 1.67
CA ALA A 407 13.91 -9.82 1.39
C ALA A 407 14.24 -9.02 2.65
N ASN A 408 15.22 -8.12 2.49
CA ASN A 408 15.65 -7.17 3.50
C ASN A 408 16.18 -7.85 4.79
N GLY A 409 15.98 -7.21 5.93
CA GLY A 409 16.55 -7.58 7.22
C GLY A 409 17.79 -6.74 7.53
N GLU A 410 18.16 -6.69 8.80
CA GLU A 410 19.26 -5.84 9.24
C GLU A 410 20.62 -6.44 8.92
N HIS A 411 21.40 -5.73 8.13
CA HIS A 411 22.82 -6.03 7.87
C HIS A 411 23.59 -4.72 7.64
N PRO A 412 24.90 -4.70 7.90
CA PRO A 412 25.73 -3.53 7.62
C PRO A 412 25.69 -3.17 6.14
N THR A 413 25.34 -1.92 5.84
CA THR A 413 25.34 -1.38 4.48
C THR A 413 26.31 -0.22 4.40
N PRO A 414 27.29 -0.24 3.47
CA PRO A 414 28.21 0.89 3.29
C PRO A 414 27.45 2.11 2.75
N ALA A 415 27.86 3.29 3.19
CA ALA A 415 27.32 4.53 2.67
C ALA A 415 27.66 4.65 1.18
N ARG A 416 26.67 4.90 0.34
CA ARG A 416 26.84 5.13 -1.09
C ARG A 416 27.10 6.62 -1.34
N ILE A 417 28.11 6.91 -2.15
CA ILE A 417 28.41 8.26 -2.63
C ILE A 417 27.78 8.36 -4.04
N PRO A 418 26.80 9.25 -4.24
CA PRO A 418 26.16 9.39 -5.54
C PRO A 418 27.14 9.95 -6.57
N MET A 419 27.18 9.35 -7.74
CA MET A 419 27.94 9.83 -8.90
C MET A 419 27.05 10.70 -9.76
N GLY A 420 27.62 11.79 -10.30
CA GLY A 420 26.95 12.63 -11.26
C GLY A 420 26.96 12.01 -12.66
N LEU A 421 25.80 12.01 -13.33
CA LEU A 421 25.60 11.46 -14.66
C LEU A 421 25.18 12.58 -15.62
N LEU A 422 25.63 12.53 -16.87
CA LEU A 422 25.51 13.64 -17.82
C LEU A 422 24.48 13.41 -18.94
N GLY A 423 23.77 12.27 -18.94
CA GLY A 423 22.81 11.93 -20.00
C GLY A 423 23.50 11.62 -21.34
N ALA A 424 24.71 11.04 -21.31
CA ALA A 424 25.48 10.80 -22.52
C ALA A 424 26.49 9.64 -22.37
N ARG A 425 26.91 9.09 -23.49
CA ARG A 425 28.03 8.14 -23.58
C ARG A 425 29.29 8.82 -24.08
N PHE A 426 30.42 8.44 -23.53
CA PHE A 426 31.71 9.04 -23.82
C PHE A 426 32.72 7.97 -24.24
N LYS A 427 33.67 8.37 -25.10
CA LYS A 427 34.82 7.55 -25.46
C LYS A 427 36.09 8.38 -25.30
N LYS A 428 37.13 7.84 -24.66
CA LYS A 428 38.42 8.47 -24.61
C LYS A 428 39.02 8.50 -26.00
N ASP A 429 39.41 9.69 -26.45
CA ASP A 429 40.00 9.95 -27.76
C ASP A 429 41.52 9.85 -27.68
N PRO A 430 42.26 9.51 -28.79
CA PRO A 430 43.72 9.52 -28.78
C PRO A 430 44.39 10.83 -28.33
N SER A 431 43.65 11.95 -28.38
CA SER A 431 44.10 13.24 -27.83
C SER A 431 44.20 13.27 -26.31
N GLY A 432 43.64 12.26 -25.61
CA GLY A 432 43.51 12.18 -24.16
C GLY A 432 42.19 12.75 -23.61
N TYR A 433 41.42 13.49 -24.40
CA TYR A 433 40.13 14.06 -24.01
C TYR A 433 38.96 13.07 -24.26
N PHE A 434 37.77 13.39 -23.78
CA PHE A 434 36.60 12.55 -23.94
C PHE A 434 35.64 13.09 -25.01
N LYS A 435 35.40 12.28 -26.03
CA LYS A 435 34.44 12.57 -27.10
C LYS A 435 33.05 12.11 -26.70
N VAL A 436 32.05 12.95 -26.87
CA VAL A 436 30.63 12.59 -26.73
C VAL A 436 30.26 11.72 -27.93
N THR A 437 29.94 10.44 -27.66
CA THR A 437 29.58 9.47 -28.72
C THR A 437 28.10 9.33 -28.91
N LYS A 438 27.31 9.54 -27.83
CA LYS A 438 25.85 9.48 -27.84
C LYS A 438 25.30 10.44 -26.81
N ILE A 439 24.28 11.18 -27.17
CA ILE A 439 23.45 11.93 -26.23
C ILE A 439 22.13 11.21 -26.04
N ILE A 440 21.71 11.04 -24.79
CA ILE A 440 20.42 10.49 -24.47
C ILE A 440 19.43 11.66 -24.40
N GLU A 441 18.62 11.80 -25.44
CA GLU A 441 17.66 12.88 -25.55
C GLU A 441 16.51 12.69 -24.56
N GLY A 442 16.06 13.76 -23.92
CA GLY A 442 15.03 13.75 -22.90
C GLY A 442 13.99 14.87 -23.07
N ALA A 443 13.04 14.90 -22.17
CA ALA A 443 12.06 15.98 -22.04
C ALA A 443 12.56 16.99 -20.99
N ASN A 444 13.24 18.06 -21.43
CA ASN A 444 13.94 19.01 -20.55
C ASN A 444 13.02 19.82 -19.62
N TRP A 445 11.72 19.83 -19.87
CA TRP A 445 10.69 20.39 -18.99
C TRP A 445 10.30 19.50 -17.82
N ASN A 446 10.77 18.23 -17.76
CA ASN A 446 10.53 17.28 -16.70
C ASN A 446 11.85 16.90 -16.03
N GLU A 447 11.97 17.08 -14.71
CA GLU A 447 13.19 16.83 -13.95
C GLU A 447 13.70 15.39 -14.07
N ALA A 448 12.80 14.40 -14.07
CA ALA A 448 13.16 12.98 -14.12
C ALA A 448 13.69 12.53 -15.49
N THR A 449 13.31 13.22 -16.57
CA THR A 449 13.65 12.87 -17.95
C THR A 449 14.48 13.92 -18.66
N ARG A 450 14.96 14.96 -17.97
CA ARG A 450 15.83 15.98 -18.58
C ARG A 450 17.20 15.40 -18.93
N SER A 451 17.77 15.86 -20.04
CA SER A 451 19.13 15.52 -20.45
C SER A 451 20.08 16.70 -20.20
N PRO A 452 21.04 16.58 -19.25
CA PRO A 452 21.88 17.71 -18.84
C PRO A 452 22.60 18.43 -19.98
N LEU A 453 23.07 17.69 -20.97
CA LEU A 453 23.84 18.26 -22.10
C LEU A 453 22.99 18.94 -23.15
N THR A 454 21.67 18.69 -23.18
CA THR A 454 20.73 19.31 -24.14
C THR A 454 19.92 20.47 -23.53
N MET A 455 20.18 20.83 -22.30
CA MET A 455 19.51 21.93 -21.63
C MET A 455 19.76 23.27 -22.40
N PRO A 456 18.77 24.17 -22.41
CA PRO A 456 18.97 25.50 -23.02
C PRO A 456 20.22 26.19 -22.51
N GLY A 457 21.07 26.71 -23.43
CA GLY A 457 22.32 27.36 -23.13
C GLY A 457 23.52 26.41 -22.95
N VAL A 458 23.32 25.09 -22.89
CA VAL A 458 24.39 24.09 -22.83
C VAL A 458 24.85 23.68 -24.23
N GLU A 459 23.93 23.26 -25.09
CA GLU A 459 24.14 22.97 -26.52
C GLU A 459 25.35 22.10 -26.85
N VAL A 460 25.62 21.08 -26.07
CA VAL A 460 26.61 20.05 -26.37
C VAL A 460 25.98 19.02 -27.34
N LYS A 461 26.74 18.60 -28.34
CA LYS A 461 26.28 17.67 -29.39
C LYS A 461 27.19 16.43 -29.46
N GLU A 462 26.68 15.39 -30.07
CA GLU A 462 27.49 14.23 -30.43
C GLU A 462 28.68 14.68 -31.30
N GLY A 463 29.84 14.11 -31.04
CA GLY A 463 31.09 14.51 -31.69
C GLY A 463 31.85 15.62 -30.96
N HIS A 464 31.24 16.38 -30.06
CA HIS A 464 31.94 17.36 -29.23
C HIS A 464 32.85 16.67 -28.20
N TYR A 465 33.80 17.44 -27.64
CA TYR A 465 34.77 16.95 -26.66
C TYR A 465 34.52 17.64 -25.32
N ILE A 466 34.64 16.88 -24.22
CA ILE A 466 34.74 17.41 -22.86
C ILE A 466 36.21 17.46 -22.52
N LEU A 467 36.71 18.68 -22.33
CA LEU A 467 38.14 18.94 -22.11
C LEU A 467 38.51 19.07 -20.63
N ALA A 468 37.57 19.64 -19.83
CA ALA A 468 37.77 19.82 -18.39
C ALA A 468 36.43 19.78 -17.65
N ILE A 469 36.50 19.47 -16.36
CA ILE A 469 35.38 19.54 -15.39
C ILE A 469 35.86 20.38 -14.22
N ASN A 470 35.14 21.46 -13.87
CA ASN A 470 35.48 22.43 -12.83
C ASN A 470 36.94 22.93 -12.95
N GLY A 471 37.38 23.25 -14.17
CA GLY A 471 38.71 23.71 -14.49
C GLY A 471 39.80 22.64 -14.50
N LYS A 472 39.53 21.41 -14.05
CA LYS A 472 40.48 20.28 -14.09
C LYS A 472 40.49 19.64 -15.47
N SER A 473 41.64 19.65 -16.16
CA SER A 473 41.80 18.98 -17.45
C SER A 473 41.56 17.48 -17.35
N LEU A 474 40.85 16.93 -18.31
CA LEU A 474 40.59 15.49 -18.42
C LEU A 474 41.64 14.72 -19.21
N LYS A 475 42.68 15.40 -19.71
CA LYS A 475 43.65 14.79 -20.65
C LYS A 475 44.34 13.55 -20.08
N GLU A 476 44.72 13.62 -18.80
CA GLU A 476 45.38 12.54 -18.06
C GLU A 476 44.36 11.66 -17.24
N THR A 477 43.07 11.94 -17.36
CA THR A 477 42.04 11.22 -16.62
C THR A 477 41.65 9.93 -17.38
N GLU A 478 41.69 8.78 -16.71
CA GLU A 478 41.32 7.49 -17.32
C GLU A 478 39.79 7.30 -17.43
N ASN A 479 39.05 7.83 -16.46
CA ASN A 479 37.61 7.73 -16.40
C ASN A 479 37.00 9.11 -16.05
N LEU A 480 36.23 9.68 -16.98
CA LEU A 480 35.55 10.96 -16.82
C LEU A 480 34.70 11.02 -15.56
N PHE A 481 34.00 9.91 -15.24
CA PHE A 481 33.08 9.86 -14.10
C PHE A 481 33.78 9.98 -12.73
N SER A 482 35.11 9.76 -12.64
CA SER A 482 35.86 10.01 -11.41
C SER A 482 35.78 11.47 -10.96
N GLU A 483 35.67 12.41 -11.90
CA GLU A 483 35.54 13.86 -11.59
C GLU A 483 34.09 14.26 -11.24
N LEU A 484 33.13 13.33 -11.38
CA LEU A 484 31.72 13.54 -11.07
C LEU A 484 31.26 12.84 -9.78
N ILE A 485 32.18 12.18 -9.05
CA ILE A 485 31.88 11.58 -7.74
C ILE A 485 31.40 12.66 -6.76
N GLY A 486 30.23 12.45 -6.14
CA GLY A 486 29.60 13.40 -5.21
C GLY A 486 29.06 14.68 -5.87
N LYS A 487 28.90 14.69 -7.20
CA LYS A 487 28.41 15.84 -7.98
C LYS A 487 26.96 15.69 -8.45
N ALA A 488 26.31 14.59 -8.19
CA ALA A 488 24.88 14.44 -8.49
C ALA A 488 24.06 15.58 -7.85
N GLY A 489 23.21 16.23 -8.63
CA GLY A 489 22.39 17.38 -8.20
C GLY A 489 23.15 18.67 -7.92
N LYS A 490 24.47 18.72 -8.14
CA LYS A 490 25.30 19.91 -7.94
C LYS A 490 25.75 20.47 -9.29
N THR A 491 25.68 21.77 -9.45
CA THR A 491 26.19 22.43 -10.67
C THR A 491 27.68 22.17 -10.84
N VAL A 492 28.08 21.76 -12.03
CA VAL A 492 29.48 21.63 -12.47
C VAL A 492 29.70 22.44 -13.74
N GLU A 493 30.92 22.93 -13.91
CA GLU A 493 31.37 23.60 -15.13
C GLU A 493 32.03 22.58 -16.04
N LEU A 494 31.59 22.48 -17.28
CA LEU A 494 32.27 21.72 -18.33
C LEU A 494 32.93 22.65 -19.31
N THR A 495 34.20 22.40 -19.61
CA THR A 495 34.90 23.03 -20.73
C THR A 495 34.72 22.12 -21.97
N VAL A 496 34.04 22.62 -23.01
CA VAL A 496 33.65 21.87 -24.18
C VAL A 496 34.13 22.49 -25.47
N ASN A 497 34.39 21.67 -26.48
CA ASN A 497 34.81 22.16 -27.78
C ASN A 497 34.34 21.18 -28.91
N THR A 498 34.30 21.63 -30.15
CA THR A 498 34.08 20.78 -31.33
C THR A 498 35.34 20.03 -31.76
N ARG A 499 36.52 20.42 -31.25
CA ARG A 499 37.85 19.84 -31.49
C ARG A 499 38.52 19.48 -30.15
N PRO A 500 39.47 18.52 -30.13
CA PRO A 500 40.16 18.14 -28.89
C PRO A 500 41.29 19.12 -28.54
N GLU A 501 41.02 20.42 -28.50
CA GLU A 501 41.95 21.49 -28.21
C GLU A 501 41.28 22.59 -27.37
N THR A 502 42.05 23.32 -26.59
CA THR A 502 41.57 24.40 -25.72
C THR A 502 41.27 25.68 -26.47
N ALA A 503 41.89 25.88 -27.67
CA ALA A 503 41.63 27.05 -28.49
C ALA A 503 40.16 27.01 -28.98
N GLY A 504 39.40 28.07 -28.71
CA GLY A 504 37.99 28.16 -29.07
C GLY A 504 37.03 27.34 -28.18
N ALA A 505 37.53 26.76 -27.09
CA ALA A 505 36.67 26.09 -26.11
C ALA A 505 35.73 27.06 -25.40
N ARG A 506 34.55 26.59 -25.01
CA ARG A 506 33.59 27.33 -24.22
C ARG A 506 33.27 26.62 -22.89
N GLN A 507 32.86 27.37 -21.90
CA GLN A 507 32.40 26.84 -20.63
C GLN A 507 30.89 26.80 -20.60
N VAL A 508 30.33 25.70 -20.05
CA VAL A 508 28.91 25.52 -19.83
C VAL A 508 28.66 24.98 -18.44
N LEU A 509 27.57 25.41 -17.82
CA LEU A 509 27.13 24.91 -16.53
C LEU A 509 26.07 23.84 -16.71
N VAL A 510 26.26 22.70 -16.06
CA VAL A 510 25.30 21.58 -16.06
C VAL A 510 25.07 21.09 -14.65
N THR A 511 23.88 20.51 -14.40
CA THR A 511 23.58 19.81 -13.16
C THR A 511 23.46 18.32 -13.47
N PRO A 512 24.48 17.50 -13.11
CA PRO A 512 24.46 16.06 -13.33
C PRO A 512 23.30 15.38 -12.58
N LEU A 513 22.75 14.32 -13.18
CA LEU A 513 21.72 13.47 -12.58
C LEU A 513 22.34 12.49 -11.58
N SER A 514 21.54 11.98 -10.65
CA SER A 514 21.89 10.85 -9.77
C SER A 514 21.52 9.50 -10.39
N ASP A 515 20.55 9.49 -11.31
CA ASP A 515 20.03 8.33 -12.02
C ASP A 515 19.60 8.75 -13.43
N GLU A 516 19.88 7.91 -14.41
CA GLU A 516 19.51 8.12 -15.82
C GLU A 516 18.44 7.13 -16.31
N SER A 517 17.92 6.25 -15.44
CA SER A 517 16.99 5.17 -15.84
C SER A 517 15.76 5.72 -16.57
N GLN A 518 15.13 6.76 -16.02
CA GLN A 518 13.96 7.39 -16.61
C GLN A 518 14.29 8.13 -17.92
N LEU A 519 15.49 8.69 -18.03
CA LEU A 519 15.95 9.34 -19.25
C LEU A 519 16.19 8.31 -20.36
N TYR A 520 16.84 7.18 -20.04
CA TYR A 520 17.02 6.08 -21.00
C TYR A 520 15.69 5.49 -21.43
N TYR A 521 14.77 5.26 -20.48
CA TYR A 521 13.44 4.76 -20.77
C TYR A 521 12.67 5.70 -21.71
N TYR A 522 12.62 6.99 -21.39
CA TYR A 522 11.97 7.99 -22.22
C TYR A 522 12.57 8.00 -23.65
N ASN A 523 13.89 8.03 -23.76
CA ASN A 523 14.58 8.03 -25.05
C ASN A 523 14.23 6.78 -25.89
N TRP A 524 14.19 5.60 -25.25
CA TRP A 524 13.83 4.35 -25.91
C TRP A 524 12.39 4.37 -26.42
N VAL A 525 11.43 4.80 -25.62
CA VAL A 525 10.00 4.93 -26.02
C VAL A 525 9.86 5.89 -27.19
N GLN A 526 10.49 7.06 -27.13
CA GLN A 526 10.43 8.06 -28.23
C GLN A 526 11.06 7.53 -29.52
N ASN A 527 12.14 6.78 -29.42
CA ASN A 527 12.75 6.12 -30.56
C ASN A 527 11.81 5.08 -31.20
N ASN A 528 11.10 4.28 -30.40
CA ASN A 528 10.14 3.31 -30.90
C ASN A 528 8.92 3.98 -31.55
N ILE A 529 8.39 5.05 -30.95
CA ILE A 529 7.33 5.87 -31.56
C ILE A 529 7.78 6.38 -32.94
N ARG A 530 9.03 6.89 -33.05
CA ARG A 530 9.58 7.39 -34.30
C ARG A 530 9.73 6.27 -35.34
N LYS A 531 10.33 5.12 -34.97
CA LYS A 531 10.49 3.94 -35.84
C LYS A 531 9.16 3.47 -36.41
N VAL A 532 8.13 3.31 -35.52
CA VAL A 532 6.79 2.91 -35.96
C VAL A 532 6.18 3.95 -36.90
N SER A 533 6.29 5.24 -36.55
CA SER A 533 5.76 6.32 -37.38
C SER A 533 6.42 6.37 -38.76
N GLU A 534 7.74 6.29 -38.86
CA GLU A 534 8.49 6.32 -40.11
C GLU A 534 8.15 5.10 -40.96
N ALA A 535 8.13 3.89 -40.39
CA ALA A 535 7.83 2.65 -41.11
C ALA A 535 6.39 2.55 -41.65
N THR A 536 5.47 3.33 -41.05
CA THR A 536 4.02 3.29 -41.35
C THR A 536 3.45 4.59 -41.88
N ASN A 537 4.29 5.52 -42.36
CA ASN A 537 3.89 6.86 -42.81
C ASN A 537 3.01 7.60 -41.81
N GLY A 538 3.24 7.42 -40.52
CA GLY A 538 2.50 8.05 -39.44
C GLY A 538 1.11 7.45 -39.16
N GLU A 539 0.72 6.38 -39.81
CA GLU A 539 -0.62 5.78 -39.69
C GLU A 539 -0.81 4.95 -38.42
N VAL A 540 0.27 4.35 -37.89
CA VAL A 540 0.23 3.47 -36.71
C VAL A 540 0.77 4.20 -35.49
N GLY A 541 0.08 4.05 -34.36
CA GLY A 541 0.53 4.50 -33.04
C GLY A 541 1.33 3.42 -32.30
N TYR A 542 2.11 3.86 -31.32
CA TYR A 542 2.88 2.98 -30.43
C TYR A 542 2.74 3.44 -28.99
N ILE A 543 2.50 2.51 -28.07
CA ILE A 543 2.44 2.74 -26.62
C ILE A 543 3.27 1.65 -25.94
N HIS A 544 4.15 2.02 -25.03
CA HIS A 544 4.77 1.08 -24.09
C HIS A 544 4.17 1.26 -22.69
N ILE A 545 3.89 0.14 -22.00
CA ILE A 545 3.33 0.10 -20.65
C ILE A 545 4.36 -0.58 -19.73
N PRO A 546 5.14 0.19 -18.91
CA PRO A 546 6.27 -0.36 -18.15
C PRO A 546 5.86 -1.19 -16.95
N ASP A 547 4.68 -0.92 -16.40
CA ASP A 547 4.08 -1.64 -15.29
C ASP A 547 2.55 -1.52 -15.32
N MET A 548 1.87 -2.23 -14.45
CA MET A 548 0.43 -2.09 -14.24
C MET A 548 0.13 -1.32 -12.95
N GLY A 549 0.92 -0.29 -12.66
CA GLY A 549 0.76 0.66 -11.57
C GLY A 549 0.43 2.07 -12.05
N VAL A 550 0.82 3.05 -11.25
CA VAL A 550 0.60 4.47 -11.55
C VAL A 550 1.42 4.91 -12.77
N ASP A 551 2.67 4.46 -12.90
CA ASP A 551 3.55 4.85 -14.00
C ASP A 551 3.05 4.29 -15.34
N GLY A 552 2.66 3.01 -15.38
CA GLY A 552 2.06 2.41 -16.57
C GLY A 552 0.74 3.06 -16.98
N LEU A 553 -0.12 3.40 -16.02
CA LEU A 553 -1.36 4.11 -16.30
C LEU A 553 -1.09 5.52 -16.85
N ASN A 554 -0.11 6.23 -16.32
CA ASN A 554 0.32 7.55 -16.81
C ASN A 554 0.87 7.46 -18.24
N GLU A 555 1.74 6.49 -18.54
CA GLU A 555 2.29 6.29 -19.88
C GLU A 555 1.18 5.88 -20.86
N PHE A 556 0.24 5.04 -20.44
CA PHE A 556 -0.93 4.70 -21.25
C PHE A 556 -1.75 5.95 -21.60
N VAL A 557 -2.17 6.74 -20.62
CA VAL A 557 -2.98 7.96 -20.83
C VAL A 557 -2.23 8.96 -21.70
N LYS A 558 -0.96 9.19 -21.42
CA LYS A 558 -0.09 10.14 -22.13
C LYS A 558 0.06 9.80 -23.62
N HIS A 559 0.10 8.51 -23.98
CA HIS A 559 0.32 8.07 -25.35
C HIS A 559 -0.95 7.55 -26.04
N TYR A 560 -2.02 7.18 -25.32
CA TYR A 560 -3.26 6.67 -25.90
C TYR A 560 -4.12 7.79 -26.51
N TYR A 561 -4.45 8.82 -25.72
CA TYR A 561 -5.37 9.86 -26.17
C TYR A 561 -4.84 10.70 -27.35
N PRO A 562 -3.55 11.08 -27.42
CA PRO A 562 -3.03 11.78 -28.60
C PRO A 562 -3.01 10.92 -29.86
N GLN A 563 -3.10 9.61 -29.74
CA GLN A 563 -3.03 8.66 -30.86
C GLN A 563 -4.39 8.06 -31.26
N LEU A 564 -5.50 8.52 -30.66
CA LEU A 564 -6.86 8.05 -31.03
C LEU A 564 -7.20 8.22 -32.52
N GLY A 565 -6.60 9.19 -33.19
CA GLY A 565 -6.75 9.42 -34.63
C GLY A 565 -5.88 8.53 -35.54
N LYS A 566 -5.02 7.67 -34.96
CA LYS A 566 -4.22 6.72 -35.73
C LYS A 566 -5.09 5.58 -36.28
N LYS A 567 -4.69 4.99 -37.40
CA LYS A 567 -5.45 3.90 -38.04
C LYS A 567 -5.26 2.55 -37.35
N ALA A 568 -4.13 2.33 -36.67
CA ALA A 568 -3.84 1.13 -35.91
C ALA A 568 -2.92 1.43 -34.71
N LEU A 569 -2.79 0.47 -33.77
CA LEU A 569 -2.00 0.65 -32.54
C LEU A 569 -1.16 -0.58 -32.24
N ILE A 570 0.14 -0.37 -32.00
CA ILE A 570 1.03 -1.34 -31.38
C ILE A 570 1.14 -1.00 -29.91
N ILE A 571 0.81 -1.96 -29.05
CA ILE A 571 0.92 -1.87 -27.59
C ILE A 571 2.09 -2.76 -27.19
N ASP A 572 3.01 -2.24 -26.41
CA ASP A 572 4.21 -2.95 -25.99
C ASP A 572 4.16 -3.16 -24.47
N ASP A 573 4.01 -4.42 -24.08
CA ASP A 573 3.95 -4.90 -22.70
C ASP A 573 5.25 -5.59 -22.28
N ARG A 574 6.27 -5.57 -23.12
CA ARG A 574 7.57 -6.17 -22.81
C ARG A 574 8.23 -5.49 -21.63
N GLY A 575 8.73 -6.29 -20.68
CA GLY A 575 9.34 -5.78 -19.46
C GLY A 575 8.35 -5.22 -18.43
N ASN A 576 7.05 -5.44 -18.60
CA ASN A 576 6.03 -4.97 -17.67
C ASN A 576 6.10 -5.72 -16.35
N GLY A 577 6.46 -5.01 -15.26
CA GLY A 577 6.65 -5.59 -13.93
C GLY A 577 5.37 -5.93 -13.16
N GLY A 578 4.18 -5.73 -13.75
CA GLY A 578 2.89 -6.01 -13.11
C GLY A 578 2.34 -4.86 -12.26
N GLY A 579 1.30 -5.15 -11.51
CA GLY A 579 0.52 -4.19 -10.71
C GLY A 579 -0.94 -4.63 -10.56
N ASN A 580 -1.89 -3.72 -10.88
CA ASN A 580 -3.32 -4.01 -10.75
C ASN A 580 -4.25 -3.19 -11.68
N VAL A 581 -3.71 -2.47 -12.66
CA VAL A 581 -4.50 -1.57 -13.53
C VAL A 581 -4.84 -2.17 -14.90
N SER A 582 -4.42 -3.40 -15.20
CA SER A 582 -4.73 -4.05 -16.48
C SER A 582 -6.24 -4.09 -16.80
N PRO A 583 -7.18 -4.25 -15.83
CA PRO A 583 -8.62 -4.17 -16.11
C PRO A 583 -9.04 -2.81 -16.66
N MET A 584 -8.48 -1.71 -16.14
CA MET A 584 -8.79 -0.35 -16.57
C MET A 584 -8.33 -0.09 -18.01
N ILE A 585 -7.11 -0.54 -18.33
CA ILE A 585 -6.54 -0.42 -19.68
C ILE A 585 -7.33 -1.28 -20.67
N THR A 586 -7.59 -2.55 -20.31
CA THR A 586 -8.37 -3.48 -21.15
C THR A 586 -9.76 -2.91 -21.47
N GLU A 587 -10.46 -2.35 -20.48
CA GLU A 587 -11.77 -1.74 -20.68
C GLU A 587 -11.75 -0.64 -21.75
N ARG A 588 -10.70 0.22 -21.75
CA ARG A 588 -10.53 1.26 -22.78
C ARG A 588 -10.32 0.65 -24.16
N LEU A 589 -9.49 -0.37 -24.25
CA LEU A 589 -9.17 -1.05 -25.50
C LEU A 589 -10.35 -1.85 -26.08
N MET A 590 -11.29 -2.29 -25.24
CA MET A 590 -12.52 -3.00 -25.61
C MET A 590 -13.63 -2.09 -26.12
N ARG A 591 -13.56 -0.78 -25.90
CA ARG A 591 -14.63 0.15 -26.30
C ARG A 591 -14.93 0.06 -27.79
N THR A 592 -16.21 -0.01 -28.11
CA THR A 592 -16.73 0.01 -29.47
C THR A 592 -17.60 1.25 -29.68
N PRO A 593 -17.65 1.83 -30.88
CA PRO A 593 -18.50 2.99 -31.14
C PRO A 593 -19.99 2.58 -31.06
N HIS A 594 -20.77 3.35 -30.32
CA HIS A 594 -22.22 3.19 -30.24
C HIS A 594 -22.91 4.07 -31.31
N PHE A 595 -22.41 5.29 -31.47
CA PHE A 595 -22.85 6.26 -32.46
C PHE A 595 -21.78 7.34 -32.67
N TYR A 596 -22.02 8.21 -33.65
CA TYR A 596 -21.17 9.38 -33.88
C TYR A 596 -22.03 10.66 -33.73
N THR A 597 -21.45 11.69 -33.13
CA THR A 597 -22.11 12.98 -32.92
C THR A 597 -21.49 14.02 -33.86
N MET A 598 -22.31 14.71 -34.61
CA MET A 598 -21.87 15.86 -35.39
C MET A 598 -22.30 17.17 -34.74
N HIS A 599 -21.45 18.17 -34.81
CA HIS A 599 -21.76 19.53 -34.38
C HIS A 599 -21.78 20.47 -35.59
N THR A 600 -22.42 21.64 -35.44
CA THR A 600 -22.46 22.68 -36.47
C THR A 600 -21.05 22.96 -37.00
N ASN A 601 -20.91 23.03 -38.34
CA ASN A 601 -19.65 23.28 -39.04
C ASN A 601 -18.57 22.20 -38.93
N GLN A 602 -18.85 21.00 -38.39
CA GLN A 602 -17.93 19.87 -38.46
C GLN A 602 -18.07 19.10 -39.79
N THR A 603 -16.96 18.60 -40.29
CA THR A 603 -16.88 17.80 -41.51
C THR A 603 -16.88 16.29 -41.26
N SER A 604 -16.72 15.87 -40.00
CA SER A 604 -16.76 14.47 -39.54
C SER A 604 -17.40 14.37 -38.19
N GLY A 605 -17.93 13.18 -37.86
CA GLY A 605 -18.51 12.90 -36.54
C GLY A 605 -17.45 12.61 -35.47
N SER A 606 -17.77 12.97 -34.23
CA SER A 606 -17.01 12.53 -33.04
C SER A 606 -17.55 11.22 -32.53
N VAL A 607 -16.67 10.28 -32.16
CA VAL A 607 -17.04 8.94 -31.69
C VAL A 607 -17.64 8.99 -30.26
N SER A 608 -18.66 8.17 -30.01
CA SER A 608 -19.23 7.94 -28.69
C SER A 608 -19.24 6.43 -28.38
N PRO A 609 -18.73 6.00 -27.20
CA PRO A 609 -18.13 6.82 -26.12
C PRO A 609 -16.77 7.42 -26.50
N VAL A 610 -16.46 8.56 -25.88
CA VAL A 610 -15.16 9.25 -26.07
C VAL A 610 -14.01 8.31 -25.64
N GLY A 611 -12.85 8.44 -26.29
CA GLY A 611 -11.69 7.59 -26.00
C GLY A 611 -11.77 6.19 -26.62
N THR A 612 -12.66 5.96 -27.59
CA THR A 612 -12.74 4.72 -28.35
C THR A 612 -11.70 4.70 -29.48
N PHE A 613 -10.80 3.72 -29.46
CA PHE A 613 -9.86 3.48 -30.57
C PHE A 613 -10.47 2.53 -31.60
N LEU A 614 -10.56 2.92 -32.84
CA LEU A 614 -11.32 2.21 -33.88
C LEU A 614 -10.51 1.10 -34.57
N GLY A 615 -9.21 1.28 -34.74
CA GLY A 615 -8.35 0.44 -35.58
C GLY A 615 -7.94 -0.89 -34.96
N PRO A 616 -7.31 -1.77 -35.77
CA PRO A 616 -6.72 -3.00 -35.26
C PRO A 616 -5.57 -2.72 -34.30
N LYS A 617 -5.29 -3.72 -33.45
CA LYS A 617 -4.27 -3.67 -32.41
C LYS A 617 -3.35 -4.88 -32.50
N VAL A 618 -2.10 -4.70 -32.10
CA VAL A 618 -1.10 -5.76 -31.89
C VAL A 618 -0.48 -5.53 -30.52
N LEU A 619 -0.23 -6.61 -29.80
CA LEU A 619 0.41 -6.60 -28.48
C LEU A 619 1.77 -7.29 -28.55
N LEU A 620 2.82 -6.61 -28.06
CA LEU A 620 4.14 -7.20 -27.85
C LEU A 620 4.27 -7.67 -26.39
N VAL A 621 4.85 -8.86 -26.20
CA VAL A 621 5.09 -9.47 -24.88
C VAL A 621 6.47 -10.15 -24.85
N ASN A 622 7.03 -10.30 -23.65
CA ASN A 622 8.22 -11.11 -23.44
C ASN A 622 8.20 -11.80 -22.05
N GLU A 623 9.24 -12.59 -21.76
CA GLU A 623 9.42 -13.33 -20.50
C GLU A 623 9.49 -12.45 -19.24
N TYR A 624 9.60 -11.14 -19.40
CA TYR A 624 9.58 -10.15 -18.31
C TYR A 624 8.22 -9.45 -18.15
N SER A 625 7.23 -9.78 -18.99
CA SER A 625 5.83 -9.40 -18.76
C SER A 625 5.30 -10.25 -17.61
N ALA A 626 5.15 -9.66 -16.42
CA ALA A 626 4.99 -10.40 -15.17
C ALA A 626 3.77 -9.95 -14.37
N SER A 627 3.17 -10.86 -13.59
CA SER A 627 2.06 -10.55 -12.67
C SER A 627 0.82 -10.00 -13.40
N ASP A 628 0.40 -8.77 -13.13
CA ASP A 628 -0.66 -8.11 -13.91
C ASP A 628 -0.22 -7.81 -15.36
N GLY A 629 1.11 -7.83 -15.65
CA GLY A 629 1.69 -7.88 -16.99
C GLY A 629 1.53 -9.25 -17.67
N ASP A 630 1.31 -10.36 -16.95
CA ASP A 630 0.80 -11.63 -17.48
C ASP A 630 -0.72 -11.57 -17.71
N LEU A 631 -1.46 -10.96 -16.75
CA LEU A 631 -2.91 -10.89 -16.82
C LEU A 631 -3.40 -9.97 -17.95
N PHE A 632 -2.61 -8.96 -18.33
CA PHE A 632 -2.97 -8.08 -19.43
C PHE A 632 -3.03 -8.80 -20.78
N PRO A 633 -1.98 -9.52 -21.25
CA PRO A 633 -2.06 -10.32 -22.47
C PRO A 633 -3.10 -11.47 -22.36
N TYR A 634 -3.31 -12.05 -21.18
CA TYR A 634 -4.42 -12.99 -20.99
C TYR A 634 -5.79 -12.34 -21.29
N ARG A 635 -6.06 -11.16 -20.74
CA ARG A 635 -7.29 -10.38 -20.99
C ARG A 635 -7.38 -9.94 -22.45
N PHE A 636 -6.25 -9.56 -23.05
CA PHE A 636 -6.17 -9.12 -24.44
C PHE A 636 -6.58 -10.24 -25.41
N LYS A 637 -6.08 -11.46 -25.19
CA LYS A 637 -6.46 -12.67 -25.97
C LYS A 637 -7.88 -13.09 -25.69
N PHE A 638 -8.30 -13.14 -24.42
CA PHE A 638 -9.66 -13.49 -24.00
C PHE A 638 -10.72 -12.63 -24.71
N ASN A 639 -10.48 -11.33 -24.79
CA ASN A 639 -11.37 -10.36 -25.44
C ASN A 639 -11.11 -10.21 -26.95
N LYS A 640 -10.22 -11.00 -27.55
CA LYS A 640 -9.91 -11.00 -28.99
C LYS A 640 -9.54 -9.59 -29.50
N LEU A 641 -8.74 -8.83 -28.76
CA LEU A 641 -8.41 -7.45 -29.07
C LEU A 641 -7.41 -7.30 -30.21
N GLY A 642 -6.65 -8.33 -30.51
CA GLY A 642 -5.64 -8.33 -31.58
C GLY A 642 -4.70 -9.52 -31.51
N THR A 643 -3.59 -9.47 -32.27
CA THR A 643 -2.55 -10.47 -32.30
C THR A 643 -1.48 -10.20 -31.26
N VAL A 644 -1.07 -11.21 -30.51
CA VAL A 644 0.02 -11.16 -29.52
C VAL A 644 1.30 -11.73 -30.14
N ILE A 645 2.40 -10.97 -30.05
CA ILE A 645 3.70 -11.32 -30.68
C ILE A 645 4.80 -11.23 -29.62
N GLY A 646 5.75 -12.13 -29.65
CA GLY A 646 6.93 -12.09 -28.81
C GLY A 646 7.27 -13.41 -28.16
N HIS A 647 7.72 -13.39 -26.93
CA HIS A 647 8.00 -14.59 -26.14
C HIS A 647 6.90 -14.81 -25.09
N ARG A 648 6.72 -16.07 -24.64
CA ARG A 648 5.78 -16.40 -23.57
C ARG A 648 6.07 -15.59 -22.32
N THR A 649 5.03 -15.08 -21.65
CA THR A 649 5.15 -14.24 -20.45
C THR A 649 5.62 -15.02 -19.22
N TRP A 650 5.93 -14.35 -18.13
CA TRP A 650 6.56 -14.93 -16.94
C TRP A 650 5.76 -16.06 -16.29
N GLY A 651 4.44 -15.86 -16.11
CA GLY A 651 3.56 -16.87 -15.51
C GLY A 651 3.50 -16.85 -14.00
N GLY A 652 3.63 -15.72 -13.38
CA GLY A 652 3.48 -15.56 -11.93
C GLY A 652 2.29 -14.67 -11.59
N VAL A 653 1.10 -15.24 -11.42
CA VAL A 653 -0.17 -14.50 -11.20
C VAL A 653 -0.84 -14.77 -9.86
N VAL A 654 -0.37 -15.77 -9.10
CA VAL A 654 -0.77 -15.94 -7.71
C VAL A 654 -0.24 -14.75 -6.91
N GLY A 655 -1.15 -13.93 -6.41
CA GLY A 655 -0.81 -12.64 -5.81
C GLY A 655 -0.71 -12.66 -4.29
N TYR A 656 -0.33 -11.54 -3.70
CA TYR A 656 -0.21 -11.37 -2.26
C TYR A 656 -0.94 -10.10 -1.79
N SER A 657 -1.44 -10.12 -0.54
CA SER A 657 -2.21 -9.02 0.06
C SER A 657 -1.41 -8.22 1.10
N GLY A 658 -0.11 -8.11 0.94
CA GLY A 658 0.78 -7.43 1.86
C GLY A 658 1.88 -8.34 2.40
N THR A 659 2.77 -7.77 3.21
CA THR A 659 3.90 -8.46 3.83
C THR A 659 3.80 -8.37 5.34
N ILE A 660 4.21 -9.42 6.04
CA ILE A 660 4.34 -9.43 7.49
C ILE A 660 5.83 -9.35 7.79
N PRO A 661 6.30 -8.29 8.47
CA PRO A 661 7.71 -8.18 8.80
C PRO A 661 8.11 -9.23 9.85
N VAL A 662 9.30 -9.78 9.69
CA VAL A 662 9.96 -10.58 10.74
C VAL A 662 10.68 -9.66 11.73
N VAL A 663 11.16 -10.22 12.82
CA VAL A 663 11.63 -9.48 14.00
C VAL A 663 12.73 -8.43 13.73
N ASP A 664 13.55 -8.61 12.70
CA ASP A 664 14.63 -7.69 12.30
C ASP A 664 14.22 -6.66 11.22
N GLY A 665 12.94 -6.62 10.88
CA GLY A 665 12.42 -5.75 9.82
C GLY A 665 12.56 -6.33 8.41
N GLY A 666 13.06 -7.53 8.25
CA GLY A 666 12.97 -8.29 7.01
C GLY A 666 11.52 -8.65 6.69
N SER A 667 11.25 -9.03 5.46
CA SER A 667 9.90 -9.34 4.99
C SER A 667 9.82 -10.71 4.33
N ILE A 668 8.70 -11.37 4.60
CA ILE A 668 8.27 -12.56 3.88
C ILE A 668 7.02 -12.20 3.11
N VAL A 669 7.08 -12.35 1.78
CA VAL A 669 5.92 -12.19 0.91
C VAL A 669 5.29 -13.56 0.74
N THR A 670 4.03 -13.69 1.17
CA THR A 670 3.29 -14.94 1.11
C THR A 670 2.18 -14.84 0.07
N PRO A 671 2.18 -15.70 -0.98
CA PRO A 671 1.10 -15.78 -1.94
C PRO A 671 -0.23 -16.13 -1.24
N SER A 672 -1.21 -15.22 -1.29
CA SER A 672 -2.42 -15.28 -0.46
C SER A 672 -3.73 -15.37 -1.24
N TYR A 673 -3.69 -15.19 -2.56
CA TYR A 673 -4.83 -15.37 -3.46
C TYR A 673 -4.38 -15.79 -4.86
N ALA A 674 -5.23 -16.51 -5.57
CA ALA A 674 -4.95 -16.99 -6.92
C ALA A 674 -6.15 -16.77 -7.85
N PRO A 675 -5.96 -16.28 -9.07
CA PRO A 675 -7.02 -16.20 -10.07
C PRO A 675 -7.33 -17.58 -10.65
N PHE A 676 -8.62 -17.85 -10.88
CA PHE A 676 -9.08 -19.03 -11.59
C PHE A 676 -10.05 -18.64 -12.70
N ALA A 677 -10.23 -19.53 -13.67
CA ALA A 677 -11.03 -19.27 -14.86
C ALA A 677 -12.49 -18.97 -14.50
N ALA A 678 -13.13 -18.12 -15.30
CA ALA A 678 -14.51 -17.68 -15.08
C ALA A 678 -15.53 -18.83 -15.13
N ASP A 679 -15.22 -19.91 -15.85
CA ASP A 679 -16.04 -21.13 -15.93
C ASP A 679 -15.72 -22.16 -14.82
N GLY A 680 -14.77 -21.84 -13.92
CA GLY A 680 -14.37 -22.73 -12.84
C GLY A 680 -13.47 -23.90 -13.27
N SER A 681 -12.96 -23.94 -14.49
CA SER A 681 -12.18 -25.06 -15.04
C SER A 681 -10.81 -25.26 -14.38
N GLY A 682 -10.26 -24.24 -13.67
CA GLY A 682 -8.99 -24.34 -12.97
C GLY A 682 -8.30 -23.00 -12.77
N PHE A 683 -7.15 -23.01 -12.09
CA PHE A 683 -6.30 -21.82 -11.94
C PHE A 683 -5.68 -21.45 -13.29
N ILE A 684 -5.56 -20.14 -13.57
CA ILE A 684 -5.08 -19.65 -14.85
C ILE A 684 -3.58 -19.34 -14.79
N ILE A 685 -2.87 -19.68 -15.86
CA ILE A 685 -1.52 -19.25 -16.26
C ILE A 685 -0.39 -19.27 -15.21
N GLU A 686 -0.66 -19.54 -13.93
CA GLU A 686 0.41 -19.69 -12.93
C GLU A 686 1.36 -20.83 -13.33
N GLY A 687 2.68 -20.55 -13.26
CA GLY A 687 3.75 -21.49 -13.65
C GLY A 687 3.90 -21.71 -15.16
N HIS A 688 3.07 -21.04 -16.00
CA HIS A 688 3.15 -21.16 -17.47
C HIS A 688 3.26 -19.80 -18.17
N GLY A 689 2.41 -18.84 -17.84
CA GLY A 689 2.29 -17.56 -18.55
C GLY A 689 1.33 -17.62 -19.73
N VAL A 690 1.43 -16.63 -20.61
CA VAL A 690 0.60 -16.47 -21.81
C VAL A 690 1.47 -16.70 -23.04
N ASP A 691 1.13 -17.72 -23.84
CA ASP A 691 1.77 -17.96 -25.12
C ASP A 691 1.34 -16.89 -26.15
N PRO A 692 2.30 -16.29 -26.88
CA PRO A 692 1.97 -15.40 -27.98
C PRO A 692 1.33 -16.17 -29.17
N ASP A 693 0.64 -15.44 -30.04
CA ASP A 693 0.10 -16.00 -31.27
C ASP A 693 1.22 -16.18 -32.33
N ILE A 694 2.24 -15.32 -32.27
CA ILE A 694 3.45 -15.40 -33.07
C ILE A 694 4.65 -15.43 -32.14
N LEU A 695 5.25 -16.59 -31.97
CA LEU A 695 6.47 -16.76 -31.18
C LEU A 695 7.66 -16.17 -31.93
N LEU A 696 8.33 -15.22 -31.34
CA LEU A 696 9.53 -14.57 -31.86
C LEU A 696 10.39 -14.04 -30.70
N GLU A 697 11.62 -14.47 -30.66
CA GLU A 697 12.61 -13.99 -29.70
C GLU A 697 13.54 -12.97 -30.37
N ASN A 698 13.89 -11.88 -29.66
CA ASN A 698 14.90 -10.96 -30.14
C ASN A 698 16.30 -11.59 -30.01
N ASP A 699 17.11 -11.54 -31.04
CA ASP A 699 18.55 -11.83 -30.94
C ASP A 699 19.22 -10.69 -30.15
N PRO A 700 19.86 -10.99 -29.00
CA PRO A 700 20.44 -9.93 -28.15
C PRO A 700 21.54 -9.11 -28.85
N TYR A 701 22.26 -9.68 -29.78
CA TYR A 701 23.29 -8.96 -30.54
C TYR A 701 22.65 -8.00 -31.54
N LEU A 702 21.60 -8.42 -32.26
CA LEU A 702 20.87 -7.56 -33.17
C LEU A 702 20.17 -6.42 -32.41
N GLU A 703 19.54 -6.74 -31.29
CA GLU A 703 18.88 -5.74 -30.44
C GLU A 703 19.87 -4.72 -29.89
N PHE A 704 21.04 -5.15 -29.40
CA PHE A 704 22.12 -4.25 -28.97
C PHE A 704 22.58 -3.30 -30.10
N ASN A 705 22.57 -3.76 -31.34
CA ASN A 705 22.88 -2.96 -32.53
C ASN A 705 21.68 -2.13 -33.04
N GLY A 706 20.56 -2.17 -32.37
CA GLY A 706 19.38 -1.32 -32.64
C GLY A 706 18.31 -1.97 -33.53
N GLU A 707 18.42 -3.27 -33.82
CA GLU A 707 17.43 -4.03 -34.58
C GLU A 707 16.50 -4.80 -33.62
N ASP A 708 15.27 -4.29 -33.44
CA ASP A 708 14.22 -4.93 -32.67
C ASP A 708 13.34 -5.79 -33.58
N GLN A 709 13.61 -7.08 -33.61
CA GLN A 709 12.93 -8.03 -34.52
C GLN A 709 11.46 -8.20 -34.17
N GLN A 710 11.09 -8.17 -32.85
CA GLN A 710 9.71 -8.23 -32.39
C GLN A 710 8.92 -7.00 -32.80
N LEU A 711 9.48 -5.80 -32.65
CA LEU A 711 8.84 -4.57 -33.10
C LEU A 711 8.69 -4.53 -34.63
N ASN A 712 9.70 -4.96 -35.35
CA ASN A 712 9.63 -5.06 -36.83
C ASN A 712 8.50 -6.00 -37.26
N LYS A 713 8.35 -7.15 -36.57
CA LYS A 713 7.26 -8.11 -36.85
C LYS A 713 5.89 -7.52 -36.50
N ALA A 714 5.80 -6.77 -35.43
CA ALA A 714 4.55 -6.07 -35.06
C ALA A 714 4.14 -5.03 -36.13
N ILE A 715 5.12 -4.31 -36.71
CA ILE A 715 4.90 -3.39 -37.81
C ILE A 715 4.40 -4.13 -39.05
N GLU A 716 5.04 -5.24 -39.41
CA GLU A 716 4.62 -6.09 -40.56
C GLU A 716 3.15 -6.54 -40.37
N VAL A 717 2.85 -7.16 -39.22
CA VAL A 717 1.52 -7.72 -38.94
C VAL A 717 0.45 -6.64 -38.91
N ILE A 718 0.72 -5.47 -38.28
CA ILE A 718 -0.28 -4.41 -38.20
C ILE A 718 -0.55 -3.77 -39.57
N LEU A 719 0.46 -3.63 -40.44
CA LEU A 719 0.27 -3.14 -41.78
C LEU A 719 -0.57 -4.11 -42.65
N GLU A 720 -0.42 -5.42 -42.44
CA GLU A 720 -1.24 -6.42 -43.12
C GLU A 720 -2.70 -6.35 -42.66
N LYS A 721 -2.90 -6.21 -41.34
CA LYS A 721 -4.25 -6.01 -40.75
C LYS A 721 -4.94 -4.76 -41.28
N LEU A 722 -4.21 -3.67 -41.50
CA LEU A 722 -4.78 -2.44 -42.04
C LEU A 722 -5.36 -2.58 -43.45
N LYS A 723 -4.95 -3.59 -44.22
CA LYS A 723 -5.53 -3.86 -45.55
C LYS A 723 -6.94 -4.43 -45.47
N THR A 724 -7.27 -5.16 -44.38
CA THR A 724 -8.52 -5.92 -44.26
C THR A 724 -9.42 -5.46 -43.11
N GLU A 725 -8.86 -4.87 -42.06
CA GLU A 725 -9.57 -4.50 -40.83
C GLU A 725 -9.71 -2.98 -40.64
N LYS A 726 -9.62 -2.20 -41.74
CA LYS A 726 -9.69 -0.74 -41.69
C LYS A 726 -11.07 -0.28 -41.21
N LYS A 727 -11.09 0.51 -40.13
CA LYS A 727 -12.31 1.15 -39.62
C LYS A 727 -12.16 2.66 -39.71
N GLU A 728 -13.12 3.31 -40.36
CA GLU A 728 -13.16 4.76 -40.52
C GLU A 728 -14.43 5.33 -39.88
N VAL A 729 -14.37 6.61 -39.52
CA VAL A 729 -15.55 7.35 -39.08
C VAL A 729 -16.48 7.50 -40.32
N PRO A 730 -17.75 7.08 -40.23
CA PRO A 730 -18.68 7.20 -41.38
C PRO A 730 -18.93 8.66 -41.75
N ALA A 731 -19.25 8.89 -42.99
CA ALA A 731 -19.64 10.20 -43.44
C ALA A 731 -20.94 10.69 -42.71
N ILE A 732 -21.04 11.97 -42.49
CA ILE A 732 -22.25 12.58 -41.93
C ILE A 732 -23.41 12.27 -42.87
N PRO A 733 -24.54 11.68 -42.41
CA PRO A 733 -25.68 11.40 -43.24
C PRO A 733 -26.35 12.70 -43.74
N GLU A 734 -27.18 12.57 -44.78
CA GLU A 734 -27.97 13.69 -45.27
C GLU A 734 -28.88 14.26 -44.16
N PHE A 735 -29.03 15.56 -44.15
CA PHE A 735 -29.87 16.24 -43.17
C PHE A 735 -31.35 15.91 -43.36
N PRO A 736 -32.10 15.65 -42.28
CA PRO A 736 -33.54 15.35 -42.40
C PRO A 736 -34.30 16.58 -42.93
N VAL A 737 -35.18 16.32 -43.87
CA VAL A 737 -36.18 17.29 -44.32
C VAL A 737 -37.47 17.00 -43.56
N LYS A 738 -37.97 17.94 -42.76
CA LYS A 738 -39.20 17.82 -41.97
C LYS A 738 -40.30 18.71 -42.53
#